data_16e1f2c18776cb78d7b2ba4df07e9895
#
_entry.id   16e1f2c18776cb78d7b2ba4df07e9895
#
_cell.length_a   1.000
_cell.length_b   1.000
_cell.length_c   1.000
_cell.angle_alpha   90.00
_cell.angle_beta   90.00
_cell.angle_gamma   90.00
#
_symmetry.space_group_name_H-M   'P 1'
#
loop_
_entity.id
_entity.type
_entity.pdbx_description
1 polymer ?
#
loop_
_entity_poly.entity_id
_entity_poly.type
_entity_poly.pdbx_seq_one_letter_code
_entity_poly.pdbx_strand_id
1 'polypeptide(L)'
;MRTSQRKRFSSAVLPAAALFAATAASATIAQAQETVTDLPEIEVTSPSPVRKQARRPSAPAPSQPADAIAETFDAPLPENLPGTLIVSDDTFSSVTVVTDRDVLSTGGQTITDALQTRPGIIGSTFAPGANRPIIRGLDSYRVRTQENGIGTHDVAAISEDHAVPIDPNAVDRVEVVRGPATLRYGSQAIGGVVSVENQRIPTFIPPNGFSGAIRGAGTSVDEGKDASFKATAGSNGVAVHADGFWRKADDYDSPRGTVVNSFVESKGGALGASLIGLDGFFGVSFSRIESTYGIPGHEAEEGVDPYIDMVQDRYMAHGEWRVRDAGIEAIRFWFGASNYRHNEWAKHDHDHGGHGHGGHGHGHGGHAHDDDDDDEVDFSVHSRFKNKEQEARIELQHLPVGTSLGTFSGALGVHVVNRDTSGIVPDPDAGESLLEPAHTQSVAAFWFEELELNPFLRLQAAARIEHTTVDGTGWEDFHGHVHGNHGHFHAHSFEGERSFTPVSGSLGLLQKLPFDVVGRLTGSYVERAPDAAELFSKGMHEATGTFEVGNPFLDVEKATTAEVGLAKARGAFRFDASAYYTRYNGFVYRELQGLECDAVSHNGEFDCVHSDDGHGHGHGGAHMFDLVFFQQRDANFYGAELAFQYDVAPIWNGLWGIEGQYDFVHAKFDGGGYVPRIPPHRLGGGVYYRDANWFARAGVLHAFDQNRFGEGEIATPGYTLVSAELSYTIQGETIDGIVPVATIGIKGENLADDEVLNHTSFKRREDVLLPGANVRVFGSINLN
;
A
#
# COMPACT_ATOMS: atom_id res chain seq x y z
N MET A 1 7.22 -39.41 39.12
CA MET A 1 5.87 -39.09 39.58
C MET A 1 5.90 -37.76 40.35
N ARG A 2 5.69 -36.68 39.66
CA ARG A 2 5.19 -35.38 40.17
C ARG A 2 4.56 -34.67 38.99
N THR A 3 3.25 -34.74 38.91
CA THR A 3 2.40 -34.03 37.95
C THR A 3 2.36 -32.54 38.29
N SER A 4 2.87 -31.69 37.43
CA SER A 4 2.66 -30.26 37.49
C SER A 4 1.42 -29.92 36.67
N GLN A 5 0.38 -29.48 37.33
CA GLN A 5 -0.82 -28.93 36.70
C GLN A 5 -0.48 -27.55 36.14
N ARG A 6 -0.42 -27.42 34.82
CA ARG A 6 -0.48 -26.13 34.14
C ARG A 6 -1.90 -25.56 34.25
N LYS A 7 -2.05 -24.49 34.99
CA LYS A 7 -3.27 -23.66 34.97
C LYS A 7 -3.33 -22.95 33.62
N ARG A 8 -4.26 -23.39 32.79
CA ARG A 8 -4.71 -22.59 31.63
C ARG A 8 -5.43 -21.37 32.18
N PHE A 9 -4.85 -20.18 31.97
CA PHE A 9 -5.60 -18.93 32.03
C PHE A 9 -6.46 -18.86 30.78
N SER A 10 -7.73 -19.19 30.93
CA SER A 10 -8.76 -19.04 29.91
C SER A 10 -9.04 -17.56 29.72
N SER A 11 -8.89 -17.11 28.48
CA SER A 11 -9.28 -15.83 27.92
C SER A 11 -10.71 -15.41 28.33
N ALA A 12 -10.79 -14.47 29.25
CA ALA A 12 -12.04 -13.78 29.66
C ALA A 12 -11.89 -12.27 29.47
N VAL A 13 -11.74 -11.83 28.21
CA VAL A 13 -11.74 -10.40 27.85
C VAL A 13 -12.74 -10.10 26.72
N LEU A 14 -13.77 -10.94 26.57
CA LEU A 14 -14.84 -10.61 25.62
C LEU A 14 -16.21 -10.97 26.21
N PRO A 15 -16.77 -10.10 27.09
CA PRO A 15 -18.17 -9.74 26.95
C PRO A 15 -18.50 -8.26 27.27
N ALA A 16 -17.55 -7.35 27.34
CA ALA A 16 -17.87 -5.95 27.67
C ALA A 16 -18.39 -5.12 26.47
N ALA A 17 -18.11 -5.51 25.25
CA ALA A 17 -18.57 -4.79 24.05
C ALA A 17 -20.04 -5.11 23.66
N ALA A 18 -20.58 -6.23 24.09
CA ALA A 18 -21.95 -6.64 23.76
C ALA A 18 -23.02 -6.05 24.68
N LEU A 19 -22.64 -5.49 25.83
CA LEU A 19 -23.61 -4.93 26.81
C LEU A 19 -23.95 -3.46 26.59
N PHE A 20 -23.17 -2.73 25.76
CA PHE A 20 -23.46 -1.32 25.47
C PHE A 20 -24.46 -1.10 24.32
N ALA A 21 -24.75 -2.13 23.52
CA ALA A 21 -25.71 -2.03 22.41
C ALA A 21 -27.18 -2.26 22.79
N ALA A 22 -27.46 -2.74 24.02
CA ALA A 22 -28.81 -3.16 24.40
C ALA A 22 -29.58 -2.15 25.25
N THR A 23 -28.97 -1.05 25.68
CA THR A 23 -29.67 -0.03 26.55
C THR A 23 -30.05 1.28 25.87
N ALA A 24 -29.79 1.45 24.57
CA ALA A 24 -30.14 2.68 23.84
C ALA A 24 -31.49 2.61 23.07
N ALA A 25 -32.29 1.55 23.21
CA ALA A 25 -33.49 1.33 22.42
C ALA A 25 -34.80 1.66 23.18
N SER A 26 -34.83 2.63 24.09
CA SER A 26 -36.08 3.07 24.74
C SER A 26 -36.07 4.58 24.94
N ALA A 27 -36.19 5.36 23.88
CA ALA A 27 -36.55 6.76 23.93
C ALA A 27 -37.65 7.05 22.90
N THR A 28 -38.80 7.34 23.43
CA THR A 28 -40.06 7.77 22.87
C THR A 28 -40.02 8.63 21.61
N ILE A 29 -40.78 8.18 20.60
CA ILE A 29 -41.20 8.97 19.44
C ILE A 29 -42.09 10.12 19.91
N ALA A 30 -41.58 11.34 19.81
CA ALA A 30 -42.38 12.55 19.86
C ALA A 30 -42.44 13.15 18.45
N GLN A 31 -43.64 13.23 17.87
CA GLN A 31 -43.93 13.95 16.64
C GLN A 31 -43.61 15.43 16.83
N ALA A 32 -42.75 15.98 16.01
CA ALA A 32 -42.57 17.42 15.85
C ALA A 32 -42.68 17.80 14.37
N GLN A 33 -43.48 18.82 14.14
CA GLN A 33 -43.84 19.42 12.86
C GLN A 33 -42.65 19.95 12.07
N GLU A 34 -42.83 19.94 10.74
CA GLU A 34 -41.94 20.49 9.73
C GLU A 34 -41.56 21.96 10.00
N THR A 35 -40.31 22.18 10.27
CA THR A 35 -39.58 23.39 9.84
C THR A 35 -38.32 22.92 9.16
N VAL A 36 -38.20 23.21 7.87
CA VAL A 36 -36.99 23.01 7.10
C VAL A 36 -35.89 23.89 7.74
N THR A 37 -35.08 23.29 8.56
CA THR A 37 -33.91 23.93 9.11
C THR A 37 -32.75 23.39 8.29
N ASP A 38 -32.06 24.24 7.52
CA ASP A 38 -30.79 23.95 6.91
C ASP A 38 -29.86 23.40 8.00
N LEU A 39 -29.55 22.10 7.92
CA LEU A 39 -28.61 21.45 8.81
C LEU A 39 -27.21 21.95 8.45
N PRO A 40 -26.40 22.40 9.42
CA PRO A 40 -25.00 22.74 9.14
C PRO A 40 -24.27 21.49 8.63
N GLU A 41 -23.52 21.67 7.56
CA GLU A 41 -22.65 20.66 6.96
C GLU A 41 -21.75 20.06 8.05
N ILE A 42 -21.85 18.75 8.29
CA ILE A 42 -21.00 18.06 9.28
C ILE A 42 -19.62 17.98 8.65
N GLU A 43 -18.72 18.84 9.05
CA GLU A 43 -17.30 18.74 8.72
C GLU A 43 -16.74 17.49 9.42
N VAL A 44 -16.68 16.38 8.69
CA VAL A 44 -15.93 15.22 9.16
C VAL A 44 -14.46 15.55 8.96
N THR A 45 -13.80 15.91 10.05
CA THR A 45 -12.36 15.96 10.05
C THR A 45 -11.86 14.51 9.94
N SER A 46 -11.64 14.06 8.70
CA SER A 46 -10.94 12.81 8.41
C SER A 46 -9.63 12.78 9.22
N PRO A 47 -9.14 11.61 9.66
CA PRO A 47 -7.79 11.50 10.21
C PRO A 47 -6.70 11.85 9.20
N SER A 48 -7.07 12.19 7.97
CA SER A 48 -6.18 12.75 6.97
C SER A 48 -5.52 14.03 7.46
N PRO A 49 -4.19 14.19 7.28
CA PRO A 49 -3.51 15.45 7.56
C PRO A 49 -3.94 16.59 6.62
N VAL A 50 -4.65 16.29 5.52
CA VAL A 50 -5.20 17.29 4.60
C VAL A 50 -6.59 17.70 5.10
N ARG A 51 -6.72 18.88 5.69
CA ARG A 51 -8.00 19.44 6.08
C ARG A 51 -8.85 19.71 4.83
N LYS A 52 -10.09 19.20 4.76
CA LYS A 52 -11.09 19.70 3.81
C LYS A 52 -11.38 21.17 4.16
N GLN A 53 -11.11 22.09 3.24
CA GLN A 53 -11.56 23.46 3.41
C GLN A 53 -13.08 23.49 3.35
N ALA A 54 -13.74 24.04 4.39
CA ALA A 54 -15.18 24.23 4.40
C ALA A 54 -15.61 25.08 3.19
N ARG A 55 -16.46 24.51 2.32
CA ARG A 55 -17.16 25.30 1.31
C ARG A 55 -18.09 26.30 1.99
N ARG A 56 -17.83 27.58 1.85
CA ARG A 56 -18.87 28.61 2.07
C ARG A 56 -19.94 28.42 1.01
N PRO A 57 -21.24 28.43 1.36
CA PRO A 57 -22.30 28.42 0.37
C PRO A 57 -22.11 29.61 -0.59
N SER A 58 -21.91 29.32 -1.86
CA SER A 58 -21.86 30.36 -2.90
C SER A 58 -23.29 30.83 -3.16
N ALA A 59 -23.55 32.11 -2.94
CA ALA A 59 -24.74 32.77 -3.46
C ALA A 59 -24.78 32.65 -4.99
N PRO A 60 -25.98 32.57 -5.63
CA PRO A 60 -26.06 32.46 -7.08
C PRO A 60 -25.40 33.64 -7.74
N ALA A 61 -24.43 33.39 -8.61
CA ALA A 61 -23.68 34.40 -9.32
C ALA A 61 -24.54 35.06 -10.39
N PRO A 62 -24.52 36.40 -10.50
CA PRO A 62 -25.06 37.09 -11.68
C PRO A 62 -24.11 36.85 -12.87
N SER A 63 -24.69 36.64 -14.06
CA SER A 63 -23.98 36.53 -15.33
C SER A 63 -23.09 37.73 -15.57
N GLN A 64 -21.75 37.54 -15.66
CA GLN A 64 -20.78 38.59 -15.97
C GLN A 64 -20.19 38.45 -17.38
N PRO A 65 -19.82 39.57 -18.01
CA PRO A 65 -19.23 39.61 -19.37
C PRO A 65 -17.78 39.13 -19.37
N ALA A 66 -17.29 38.83 -20.58
CA ALA A 66 -16.02 38.16 -20.89
C ALA A 66 -14.71 38.85 -20.43
N ASP A 67 -14.76 40.01 -19.78
CA ASP A 67 -13.56 40.76 -19.35
C ASP A 67 -13.03 40.35 -17.94
N ALA A 68 -13.68 39.41 -17.27
CA ALA A 68 -13.33 39.00 -15.90
C ALA A 68 -12.22 37.92 -15.82
N ILE A 69 -11.60 37.53 -16.92
CA ILE A 69 -10.63 36.43 -16.97
C ILE A 69 -9.27 36.78 -16.32
N ALA A 70 -8.93 38.07 -16.24
CA ALA A 70 -7.62 38.50 -15.72
C ALA A 70 -7.50 38.51 -14.19
N GLU A 71 -8.63 38.54 -13.44
CA GLU A 71 -8.63 38.57 -11.96
C GLU A 71 -8.73 37.18 -11.31
N THR A 72 -8.91 36.12 -12.09
CA THR A 72 -9.15 34.75 -11.56
C THR A 72 -7.89 33.96 -11.22
N PHE A 73 -6.69 34.49 -11.48
CA PHE A 73 -5.44 33.80 -11.19
C PHE A 73 -5.10 33.65 -9.70
N ASP A 74 -5.74 34.40 -8.81
CA ASP A 74 -5.53 34.33 -7.36
C ASP A 74 -6.63 33.56 -6.61
N ALA A 75 -7.68 33.11 -7.30
CA ALA A 75 -8.69 32.26 -6.67
C ALA A 75 -8.14 30.83 -6.49
N PRO A 76 -8.34 30.18 -5.34
CA PRO A 76 -7.99 28.78 -5.20
C PRO A 76 -8.75 27.99 -6.26
N LEU A 77 -8.00 27.25 -7.10
CA LEU A 77 -8.62 26.37 -8.08
C LEU A 77 -9.43 25.30 -7.33
N PRO A 78 -10.63 24.95 -7.80
CA PRO A 78 -11.39 23.87 -7.20
C PRO A 78 -10.52 22.61 -7.15
N GLU A 79 -10.49 21.88 -6.04
CA GLU A 79 -9.72 20.64 -5.82
C GLU A 79 -10.00 19.55 -6.86
N ASN A 80 -11.05 19.70 -7.67
CA ASN A 80 -11.55 18.69 -8.59
C ASN A 80 -11.22 18.95 -10.07
N LEU A 81 -10.36 19.93 -10.41
CA LEU A 81 -9.96 20.10 -11.81
C LEU A 81 -8.97 19.00 -12.21
N PRO A 82 -9.20 18.35 -13.38
CA PRO A 82 -8.32 17.30 -13.86
C PRO A 82 -6.85 17.72 -13.88
N GLY A 83 -5.96 16.81 -13.44
CA GLY A 83 -4.52 17.03 -13.51
C GLY A 83 -3.99 18.18 -12.66
N THR A 84 -4.77 18.71 -11.69
CA THR A 84 -4.26 19.72 -10.75
C THR A 84 -3.31 19.08 -9.75
N LEU A 85 -2.12 19.66 -9.60
CA LEU A 85 -1.23 19.29 -8.51
C LEU A 85 -1.84 19.76 -7.18
N ILE A 86 -2.24 18.80 -6.36
CA ILE A 86 -2.78 19.06 -5.03
C ILE A 86 -1.60 19.18 -4.06
N VAL A 87 -1.42 20.35 -3.49
CA VAL A 87 -0.38 20.64 -2.49
C VAL A 87 -1.06 21.03 -1.19
N SER A 88 -0.66 20.41 -0.11
CA SER A 88 -1.12 20.79 1.23
C SER A 88 -0.25 21.92 1.79
N ASP A 89 -0.84 23.06 2.10
CA ASP A 89 -0.19 24.20 2.76
C ASP A 89 -0.41 24.22 4.28
N ASP A 90 -1.07 23.19 4.81
CA ASP A 90 -1.48 23.10 6.21
C ASP A 90 -0.85 21.89 6.95
N THR A 91 0.04 21.15 6.31
CA THR A 91 0.72 19.97 6.86
C THR A 91 2.19 20.24 7.16
N PHE A 92 2.72 19.61 8.20
CA PHE A 92 4.13 19.77 8.61
C PHE A 92 5.10 18.96 7.75
N SER A 93 4.60 18.05 6.92
CA SER A 93 5.38 17.24 6.00
C SER A 93 4.74 17.25 4.62
N SER A 94 5.50 16.81 3.60
CA SER A 94 4.97 16.60 2.26
C SER A 94 3.93 15.47 2.26
N VAL A 95 2.79 15.74 1.63
CA VAL A 95 1.71 14.76 1.41
C VAL A 95 1.43 14.68 -0.09
N THR A 96 1.55 13.49 -0.65
CA THR A 96 1.14 13.23 -2.04
C THR A 96 -0.33 12.84 -2.05
N VAL A 97 -1.14 13.50 -2.86
CA VAL A 97 -2.57 13.21 -3.01
C VAL A 97 -2.84 12.77 -4.44
N VAL A 98 -3.55 11.65 -4.58
CA VAL A 98 -4.02 11.10 -5.85
C VAL A 98 -5.53 10.96 -5.78
N THR A 99 -6.23 11.54 -6.76
CA THR A 99 -7.70 11.54 -6.81
C THR A 99 -8.25 10.26 -7.46
N ASP A 100 -9.54 10.00 -7.27
CA ASP A 100 -10.25 8.91 -7.93
C ASP A 100 -10.16 8.97 -9.46
N ARG A 101 -10.09 10.18 -10.02
CA ARG A 101 -9.89 10.40 -11.46
C ARG A 101 -8.49 10.01 -11.91
N ASP A 102 -7.45 10.37 -11.15
CA ASP A 102 -6.08 9.97 -11.46
C ASP A 102 -5.94 8.44 -11.44
N VAL A 103 -6.59 7.78 -10.46
CA VAL A 103 -6.65 6.31 -10.39
C VAL A 103 -7.35 5.74 -11.60
N LEU A 104 -8.52 6.27 -12.00
CA LEU A 104 -9.28 5.82 -13.15
C LEU A 104 -8.48 5.96 -14.46
N SER A 105 -7.81 7.09 -14.67
CA SER A 105 -7.06 7.35 -15.90
C SER A 105 -5.77 6.54 -15.99
N THR A 106 -5.07 6.35 -14.87
CA THR A 106 -3.85 5.54 -14.83
C THR A 106 -4.17 4.05 -15.01
N GLY A 107 -5.28 3.59 -14.44
CA GLY A 107 -5.58 2.17 -14.43
C GLY A 107 -4.60 1.41 -13.56
N GLY A 108 -4.24 0.22 -14.00
CA GLY A 108 -3.39 -0.67 -13.24
C GLY A 108 -4.19 -1.65 -12.38
N GLN A 109 -3.51 -2.66 -11.92
CA GLN A 109 -4.11 -3.75 -11.17
C GLN A 109 -4.13 -3.45 -9.67
N THR A 110 -3.22 -2.57 -9.22
CA THR A 110 -3.01 -2.23 -7.82
C THR A 110 -3.09 -0.73 -7.57
N ILE A 111 -3.25 -0.32 -6.30
CA ILE A 111 -3.24 1.09 -5.91
C ILE A 111 -1.86 1.73 -6.15
N THR A 112 -0.78 0.96 -6.11
CA THR A 112 0.58 1.42 -6.32
C THR A 112 0.81 1.92 -7.74
N ASP A 113 0.11 1.37 -8.73
CA ASP A 113 0.22 1.79 -10.14
C ASP A 113 -0.14 3.28 -10.33
N ALA A 114 -1.11 3.78 -9.55
CA ALA A 114 -1.46 5.20 -9.55
C ALA A 114 -0.46 6.10 -8.79
N LEU A 115 0.42 5.52 -7.98
CA LEU A 115 1.38 6.22 -7.12
C LEU A 115 2.80 6.22 -7.67
N GLN A 116 3.22 5.16 -8.38
CA GLN A 116 4.63 4.89 -8.71
C GLN A 116 5.29 5.94 -9.63
N THR A 117 4.50 6.76 -10.33
CA THR A 117 5.03 7.88 -11.11
C THR A 117 5.19 9.17 -10.30
N ARG A 118 4.79 9.21 -9.03
CA ARG A 118 4.90 10.38 -8.17
C ARG A 118 6.29 10.47 -7.51
N PRO A 119 6.80 11.69 -7.22
CA PRO A 119 8.11 11.84 -6.57
C PRO A 119 8.23 11.07 -5.26
N GLY A 120 9.35 10.37 -5.09
CA GLY A 120 9.68 9.60 -3.89
C GLY A 120 8.88 8.32 -3.70
N ILE A 121 8.05 7.91 -4.69
CA ILE A 121 7.26 6.68 -4.62
C ILE A 121 7.53 5.84 -5.87
N ILE A 122 7.77 4.55 -5.68
CA ILE A 122 7.90 3.56 -6.74
C ILE A 122 7.19 2.27 -6.32
N GLY A 123 6.93 1.36 -7.25
CA GLY A 123 6.36 0.05 -6.96
C GLY A 123 7.42 -1.05 -6.84
N SER A 124 7.12 -2.14 -6.13
CA SER A 124 7.91 -3.37 -6.15
C SER A 124 7.83 -4.09 -7.50
N THR A 125 6.67 -3.96 -8.18
CA THR A 125 6.41 -4.51 -9.52
C THR A 125 6.87 -5.96 -9.68
N PHE A 126 6.56 -6.82 -8.71
CA PHE A 126 6.92 -8.23 -8.75
C PHE A 126 6.08 -9.00 -9.78
N ALA A 127 4.77 -8.78 -9.73
CA ALA A 127 3.80 -9.28 -10.69
C ALA A 127 2.69 -8.23 -10.89
N PRO A 128 1.87 -8.28 -11.95
CA PRO A 128 0.76 -7.33 -12.12
C PRO A 128 -0.20 -7.28 -10.95
N GLY A 129 -0.49 -8.44 -10.32
CA GLY A 129 -1.32 -8.52 -9.11
C GLY A 129 -0.58 -8.14 -7.81
N ALA A 130 0.74 -8.12 -7.81
CA ALA A 130 1.60 -7.92 -6.63
C ALA A 130 2.56 -6.75 -6.84
N ASN A 131 2.09 -5.54 -6.51
CA ASN A 131 2.86 -4.31 -6.61
C ASN A 131 2.62 -3.47 -5.35
N ARG A 132 3.53 -3.55 -4.38
CA ARG A 132 3.43 -2.78 -3.14
C ARG A 132 4.19 -1.45 -3.23
N PRO A 133 3.75 -0.38 -2.51
CA PRO A 133 4.40 0.92 -2.57
C PRO A 133 5.73 0.92 -1.81
N ILE A 134 6.76 1.50 -2.44
CA ILE A 134 8.07 1.79 -1.86
C ILE A 134 8.19 3.31 -1.75
N ILE A 135 8.42 3.82 -0.54
CA ILE A 135 8.50 5.25 -0.25
C ILE A 135 9.94 5.58 0.15
N ARG A 136 10.62 6.46 -0.60
CA ARG A 136 12.01 6.88 -0.33
C ARG A 136 12.99 5.70 -0.21
N GLY A 137 12.74 4.62 -0.96
CA GLY A 137 13.52 3.38 -0.90
C GLY A 137 13.22 2.48 0.31
N LEU A 138 12.15 2.75 1.03
CA LEU A 138 11.68 1.96 2.16
C LEU A 138 10.41 1.21 1.79
N ASP A 139 10.31 -0.06 2.14
CA ASP A 139 9.17 -0.92 1.84
C ASP A 139 8.83 -1.87 3.00
N SER A 140 7.98 -2.87 2.72
CA SER A 140 7.62 -3.92 3.68
C SER A 140 7.11 -3.33 5.01
N TYR A 141 7.59 -3.81 6.12
CA TYR A 141 7.21 -3.39 7.49
C TYR A 141 7.53 -1.93 7.82
N ARG A 142 8.05 -1.13 6.88
CA ARG A 142 8.32 0.30 7.06
C ARG A 142 7.30 1.21 6.38
N VAL A 143 6.48 0.65 5.50
CA VAL A 143 5.41 1.38 4.80
C VAL A 143 4.07 0.78 5.18
N ARG A 144 3.29 1.53 5.95
CA ARG A 144 1.96 1.11 6.34
C ARG A 144 0.94 1.46 5.24
N THR A 145 0.26 0.46 4.71
CA THR A 145 -0.93 0.68 3.86
C THR A 145 -2.18 0.52 4.71
N GLN A 146 -3.13 1.45 4.54
CA GLN A 146 -4.37 1.44 5.32
C GLN A 146 -5.56 1.91 4.48
N GLU A 147 -6.75 1.47 4.87
CA GLU A 147 -8.04 1.88 4.31
C GLU A 147 -8.91 2.47 5.41
N ASN A 148 -9.39 3.71 5.22
CA ASN A 148 -10.21 4.44 6.22
C ASN A 148 -9.61 4.42 7.63
N GLY A 149 -8.28 4.46 7.75
CA GLY A 149 -7.55 4.55 9.00
C GLY A 149 -7.22 3.21 9.70
N ILE A 150 -7.55 2.06 9.10
CA ILE A 150 -7.21 0.70 9.57
C ILE A 150 -6.29 0.04 8.56
N GLY A 151 -5.27 -0.69 9.02
CA GLY A 151 -4.32 -1.43 8.19
C GLY A 151 -5.02 -2.40 7.22
N THR A 152 -4.37 -2.75 6.11
CA THR A 152 -4.92 -3.69 5.11
C THR A 152 -5.01 -5.12 5.60
N HIS A 153 -4.27 -5.46 6.67
CA HIS A 153 -4.29 -6.78 7.31
C HIS A 153 -3.96 -7.93 6.34
N ASP A 154 -2.98 -7.72 5.50
CA ASP A 154 -2.45 -8.65 4.53
C ASP A 154 -1.10 -9.23 4.95
N VAL A 155 -0.46 -9.96 4.05
CA VAL A 155 0.89 -10.50 4.21
C VAL A 155 1.89 -9.90 3.20
N ALA A 156 1.52 -8.83 2.48
CA ALA A 156 2.37 -8.19 1.47
C ALA A 156 3.69 -7.65 2.05
N ALA A 157 3.76 -7.43 3.36
CA ALA A 157 4.99 -7.05 4.03
C ALA A 157 6.00 -8.21 4.17
N ILE A 158 5.54 -9.47 4.16
CA ILE A 158 6.42 -10.65 4.25
C ILE A 158 7.23 -10.76 2.96
N SER A 159 6.56 -10.66 1.79
CA SER A 159 7.22 -10.78 0.50
C SER A 159 6.60 -9.91 -0.60
N GLU A 160 7.33 -9.70 -1.70
CA GLU A 160 6.90 -8.84 -2.81
C GLU A 160 5.87 -9.46 -3.74
N ASP A 161 5.79 -10.77 -3.80
CA ASP A 161 4.82 -11.53 -4.59
C ASP A 161 3.40 -11.48 -4.02
N HIS A 162 3.25 -11.02 -2.78
CA HIS A 162 1.96 -10.94 -2.12
C HIS A 162 1.23 -9.63 -2.42
N ALA A 163 -0.05 -9.75 -2.85
CA ALA A 163 -0.89 -8.61 -3.18
C ALA A 163 -1.31 -7.78 -1.96
N VAL A 164 -1.46 -6.47 -2.14
CA VAL A 164 -2.17 -5.58 -1.21
C VAL A 164 -3.65 -5.57 -1.60
N PRO A 165 -4.58 -6.05 -0.75
CA PRO A 165 -5.97 -6.28 -1.10
C PRO A 165 -6.83 -5.00 -1.07
N ILE A 166 -6.51 -4.05 -1.93
CA ILE A 166 -7.26 -2.80 -2.12
C ILE A 166 -7.75 -2.72 -3.56
N ASP A 167 -9.07 -2.52 -3.74
CA ASP A 167 -9.60 -2.21 -5.08
C ASP A 167 -9.36 -0.73 -5.42
N PRO A 168 -8.54 -0.42 -6.45
CA PRO A 168 -8.32 0.96 -6.88
C PRO A 168 -9.60 1.68 -7.31
N ASN A 169 -10.60 0.97 -7.84
CA ASN A 169 -11.84 1.58 -8.33
C ASN A 169 -12.82 2.01 -7.21
N ALA A 170 -12.70 1.44 -6.01
CA ALA A 170 -13.51 1.83 -4.85
C ALA A 170 -13.01 3.14 -4.20
N VAL A 171 -11.78 3.56 -4.54
CA VAL A 171 -11.09 4.68 -3.89
C VAL A 171 -11.70 6.03 -4.27
N ASP A 172 -11.88 6.91 -3.30
CA ASP A 172 -12.18 8.33 -3.51
C ASP A 172 -10.90 9.16 -3.54
N ARG A 173 -9.93 8.81 -2.70
CA ARG A 173 -8.64 9.49 -2.59
C ARG A 173 -7.57 8.58 -2.01
N VAL A 174 -6.34 8.73 -2.47
CA VAL A 174 -5.14 8.16 -1.86
C VAL A 174 -4.23 9.27 -1.38
N GLU A 175 -3.77 9.14 -0.16
CA GLU A 175 -2.80 10.05 0.43
C GLU A 175 -1.55 9.28 0.85
N VAL A 176 -0.38 9.77 0.43
CA VAL A 176 0.90 9.26 0.92
C VAL A 176 1.47 10.26 1.90
N VAL A 177 1.44 9.90 3.18
CA VAL A 177 1.86 10.73 4.31
C VAL A 177 3.26 10.34 4.73
N ARG A 178 4.13 11.32 4.92
CA ARG A 178 5.51 11.14 5.36
C ARG A 178 5.76 11.92 6.65
N GLY A 179 6.89 11.65 7.30
CA GLY A 179 7.35 12.44 8.43
C GLY A 179 6.52 12.32 9.73
N PRO A 180 6.47 13.36 10.57
CA PRO A 180 5.96 13.29 11.95
C PRO A 180 4.52 12.80 12.13
N ALA A 181 3.66 13.08 11.15
CA ALA A 181 2.26 12.68 11.21
C ALA A 181 2.07 11.15 11.22
N THR A 182 3.08 10.39 10.79
CA THR A 182 3.03 8.93 10.72
C THR A 182 2.97 8.26 12.10
N LEU A 183 3.45 8.91 13.16
CA LEU A 183 3.43 8.38 14.54
C LEU A 183 2.00 8.05 15.04
N ARG A 184 0.99 8.72 14.49
CA ARG A 184 -0.42 8.47 14.79
C ARG A 184 -0.89 7.09 14.29
N TYR A 185 -0.22 6.55 13.26
CA TYR A 185 -0.66 5.36 12.54
C TYR A 185 0.08 4.06 12.92
N GLY A 186 1.15 4.15 13.70
CA GLY A 186 1.89 2.99 14.19
C GLY A 186 3.39 3.09 14.01
N SER A 187 4.14 2.25 14.71
CA SER A 187 5.60 2.14 14.60
C SER A 187 6.05 1.63 13.22
N GLN A 188 5.22 0.82 12.56
CA GLN A 188 5.43 0.33 11.18
C GLN A 188 5.31 1.43 10.11
N ALA A 189 4.93 2.66 10.47
CA ALA A 189 4.87 3.79 9.55
C ALA A 189 6.17 4.61 9.50
N ILE A 190 7.31 4.01 9.86
CA ILE A 190 8.63 4.67 9.92
C ILE A 190 9.07 5.28 8.58
N GLY A 191 8.70 4.65 7.46
CA GLY A 191 8.95 5.13 6.08
C GLY A 191 7.82 5.98 5.51
N GLY A 192 6.61 5.78 5.98
CA GLY A 192 5.42 6.47 5.48
C GLY A 192 4.13 5.67 5.62
N VAL A 193 3.03 6.33 5.28
CA VAL A 193 1.69 5.74 5.26
C VAL A 193 1.04 5.98 3.91
N VAL A 194 0.52 4.94 3.29
CA VAL A 194 -0.40 5.01 2.15
C VAL A 194 -1.81 4.88 2.69
N SER A 195 -2.55 5.97 2.74
CA SER A 195 -3.92 6.01 3.26
C SER A 195 -4.92 6.09 2.12
N VAL A 196 -5.73 5.08 2.01
CA VAL A 196 -6.84 4.99 1.04
C VAL A 196 -8.13 5.38 1.73
N GLU A 197 -8.87 6.29 1.13
CA GLU A 197 -10.18 6.73 1.63
C GLU A 197 -11.28 6.35 0.64
N ASN A 198 -12.38 5.83 1.16
CA ASN A 198 -13.60 5.51 0.43
C ASN A 198 -14.84 5.69 1.31
N GLN A 199 -16.03 5.52 0.73
CA GLN A 199 -17.31 5.71 1.42
C GLN A 199 -17.98 4.39 1.86
N ARG A 200 -17.23 3.30 2.01
CA ARG A 200 -17.78 2.02 2.48
C ARG A 200 -18.48 2.15 3.85
N ILE A 201 -18.01 3.07 4.69
CA ILE A 201 -18.73 3.53 5.88
C ILE A 201 -19.15 4.98 5.63
N PRO A 202 -20.41 5.26 5.22
CA PRO A 202 -20.84 6.61 4.93
C PRO A 202 -20.76 7.49 6.17
N THR A 203 -20.13 8.65 6.06
CA THR A 203 -20.01 9.63 7.14
C THR A 203 -21.01 10.78 7.01
N PHE A 204 -21.71 10.85 5.89
CA PHE A 204 -22.76 11.84 5.60
C PHE A 204 -23.84 11.23 4.69
N ILE A 205 -25.00 11.82 4.67
CA ILE A 205 -26.08 11.52 3.73
C ILE A 205 -25.85 12.37 2.47
N PRO A 206 -25.83 11.77 1.26
CA PRO A 206 -25.73 12.57 0.03
C PRO A 206 -26.80 13.66 -0.03
N PRO A 207 -26.49 14.88 -0.51
CA PRO A 207 -27.43 16.02 -0.47
C PRO A 207 -28.81 15.74 -1.05
N ASN A 208 -28.88 14.92 -2.12
CA ASN A 208 -30.11 14.52 -2.79
C ASN A 208 -30.58 13.11 -2.40
N GLY A 209 -30.08 12.57 -1.27
CA GLY A 209 -30.40 11.24 -0.77
C GLY A 209 -29.73 10.11 -1.54
N PHE A 210 -29.01 10.39 -2.62
CA PHE A 210 -28.33 9.39 -3.46
C PHE A 210 -27.06 9.98 -4.11
N SER A 211 -25.99 9.18 -4.19
CA SER A 211 -24.83 9.41 -5.04
C SER A 211 -24.31 8.08 -5.58
N GLY A 212 -23.69 8.07 -6.75
CA GLY A 212 -23.16 6.84 -7.30
C GLY A 212 -22.22 7.05 -8.46
N ALA A 213 -21.49 6.00 -8.84
CA ALA A 213 -20.64 6.00 -10.01
C ALA A 213 -20.63 4.63 -10.67
N ILE A 214 -20.54 4.62 -12.00
CA ILE A 214 -20.26 3.43 -12.81
C ILE A 214 -19.01 3.76 -13.62
N ARG A 215 -18.07 2.81 -13.67
CA ARG A 215 -16.78 2.97 -14.36
C ARG A 215 -16.49 1.74 -15.21
N GLY A 216 -15.75 1.94 -16.28
CA GLY A 216 -15.24 0.86 -17.10
C GLY A 216 -14.02 1.31 -17.88
N ALA A 217 -13.12 0.39 -18.15
CA ALA A 217 -11.95 0.65 -18.96
C ALA A 217 -11.43 -0.61 -19.64
N GLY A 218 -10.53 -0.41 -20.64
CA GLY A 218 -9.79 -1.47 -21.29
C GLY A 218 -8.39 -1.01 -21.63
N THR A 219 -7.45 -1.93 -21.63
CA THR A 219 -6.01 -1.74 -21.91
C THR A 219 -5.58 -2.60 -23.09
N SER A 220 -4.61 -2.13 -23.87
CA SER A 220 -4.15 -2.83 -25.06
C SER A 220 -2.98 -3.79 -24.79
N VAL A 221 -2.16 -3.53 -23.78
CA VAL A 221 -0.91 -4.26 -23.55
C VAL A 221 -1.14 -5.67 -22.97
N ASP A 222 -2.28 -5.89 -22.32
CA ASP A 222 -2.65 -7.11 -21.60
C ASP A 222 -4.10 -7.55 -21.90
N GLU A 223 -4.73 -7.00 -22.98
CA GLU A 223 -6.15 -7.17 -23.29
C GLU A 223 -7.09 -6.92 -22.09
N GLY A 224 -6.63 -6.11 -21.16
CA GLY A 224 -7.27 -5.87 -19.88
C GLY A 224 -8.63 -5.22 -19.98
N LYS A 225 -9.52 -5.60 -19.08
CA LYS A 225 -10.90 -5.08 -18.95
C LYS A 225 -11.22 -4.91 -17.48
N ASP A 226 -11.77 -3.76 -17.12
CA ASP A 226 -12.29 -3.54 -15.78
C ASP A 226 -13.67 -2.86 -15.81
N ALA A 227 -14.49 -3.20 -14.82
CA ALA A 227 -15.79 -2.58 -14.58
C ALA A 227 -16.05 -2.48 -13.10
N SER A 228 -16.62 -1.36 -12.66
CA SER A 228 -16.98 -1.16 -11.25
C SER A 228 -18.19 -0.26 -11.11
N PHE A 229 -18.84 -0.38 -9.95
CA PHE A 229 -19.87 0.55 -9.51
C PHE A 229 -19.69 0.87 -8.04
N LYS A 230 -20.15 2.06 -7.62
CA LYS A 230 -20.35 2.43 -6.22
C LYS A 230 -21.63 3.25 -6.09
N ALA A 231 -22.37 3.06 -5.00
CA ALA A 231 -23.60 3.76 -4.70
C ALA A 231 -23.77 3.99 -3.22
N THR A 232 -24.14 5.21 -2.85
CA THR A 232 -24.51 5.59 -1.47
C THR A 232 -25.90 6.18 -1.50
N ALA A 233 -26.78 5.68 -0.65
CA ALA A 233 -28.14 6.20 -0.48
C ALA A 233 -28.42 6.47 0.99
N GLY A 234 -29.19 7.52 1.30
CA GLY A 234 -29.51 7.81 2.68
C GLY A 234 -30.66 8.77 2.88
N SER A 235 -31.32 8.63 4.02
CA SER A 235 -32.42 9.48 4.46
C SER A 235 -32.61 9.34 5.97
N ASN A 236 -33.14 10.38 6.62
CA ASN A 236 -33.55 10.34 8.04
C ASN A 236 -32.43 9.80 8.99
N GLY A 237 -31.22 10.22 8.80
CA GLY A 237 -30.12 9.82 9.69
C GLY A 237 -29.56 8.42 9.42
N VAL A 238 -29.97 7.75 8.34
CA VAL A 238 -29.42 6.44 7.93
C VAL A 238 -28.83 6.58 6.54
N ALA A 239 -27.62 6.06 6.33
CA ALA A 239 -27.01 5.93 5.02
C ALA A 239 -26.54 4.49 4.79
N VAL A 240 -26.64 4.01 3.54
CA VAL A 240 -26.15 2.71 3.11
C VAL A 240 -25.23 2.87 1.90
N HIS A 241 -24.23 2.03 1.82
CA HIS A 241 -23.29 2.01 0.71
C HIS A 241 -23.17 0.59 0.13
N ALA A 242 -22.98 0.52 -1.18
CA ALA A 242 -22.60 -0.72 -1.87
C ALA A 242 -21.61 -0.38 -2.98
N ASP A 243 -20.54 -1.17 -3.09
CA ASP A 243 -19.61 -1.13 -4.22
C ASP A 243 -19.28 -2.54 -4.70
N GLY A 244 -18.83 -2.64 -5.96
CA GLY A 244 -18.35 -3.88 -6.51
C GLY A 244 -17.51 -3.63 -7.76
N PHE A 245 -16.59 -4.55 -8.01
CA PHE A 245 -15.70 -4.51 -9.17
C PHE A 245 -15.42 -5.90 -9.72
N TRP A 246 -15.05 -5.90 -10.98
CA TRP A 246 -14.49 -7.03 -11.69
C TRP A 246 -13.40 -6.52 -12.63
N ARG A 247 -12.29 -7.26 -12.69
CA ARG A 247 -11.12 -6.96 -13.52
C ARG A 247 -10.51 -8.25 -14.02
N LYS A 248 -10.09 -8.23 -15.28
CA LYS A 248 -9.33 -9.32 -15.90
C LYS A 248 -8.32 -8.72 -16.88
N ALA A 249 -7.10 -9.22 -16.84
CA ALA A 249 -6.06 -8.97 -17.81
C ALA A 249 -5.35 -10.29 -18.12
N ASP A 250 -5.02 -10.51 -19.37
CA ASP A 250 -4.22 -11.62 -19.83
C ASP A 250 -2.72 -11.26 -19.70
N ASP A 251 -1.81 -12.11 -20.17
CA ASP A 251 -0.37 -11.83 -20.13
C ASP A 251 -0.05 -10.56 -20.91
N TYR A 252 0.83 -9.72 -20.36
CA TYR A 252 1.17 -8.44 -21.00
C TYR A 252 2.34 -8.54 -21.97
N ASP A 253 2.33 -7.66 -22.98
CA ASP A 253 3.43 -7.50 -23.91
C ASP A 253 4.46 -6.51 -23.35
N SER A 254 5.73 -6.93 -23.32
CA SER A 254 6.91 -6.06 -23.12
C SER A 254 7.50 -5.68 -24.48
N PRO A 255 8.46 -4.72 -24.56
CA PRO A 255 9.17 -4.43 -25.80
C PRO A 255 9.90 -5.62 -26.42
N ARG A 256 10.18 -6.68 -25.64
CA ARG A 256 10.83 -7.92 -26.11
C ARG A 256 9.87 -9.04 -26.47
N GLY A 257 8.56 -8.86 -26.23
CA GLY A 257 7.52 -9.86 -26.46
C GLY A 257 6.67 -10.09 -25.22
N THR A 258 5.78 -11.06 -25.31
CA THR A 258 4.84 -11.40 -24.24
C THR A 258 5.57 -11.96 -23.03
N VAL A 259 5.28 -11.42 -21.86
CA VAL A 259 5.78 -11.90 -20.57
C VAL A 259 4.78 -12.94 -20.07
N VAL A 260 5.16 -14.21 -20.22
CA VAL A 260 4.29 -15.34 -19.88
C VAL A 260 3.96 -15.36 -18.38
N ASN A 261 2.76 -15.89 -18.06
CA ASN A 261 2.27 -16.02 -16.69
C ASN A 261 2.19 -14.69 -15.92
N SER A 262 1.83 -13.61 -16.63
CA SER A 262 1.66 -12.28 -16.04
C SER A 262 0.19 -11.86 -15.97
N PHE A 263 -0.74 -12.78 -16.11
CA PHE A 263 -2.18 -12.56 -16.05
C PHE A 263 -2.66 -12.14 -14.66
N VAL A 264 -3.84 -11.49 -14.59
CA VAL A 264 -4.53 -11.21 -13.33
C VAL A 264 -6.04 -11.22 -13.50
N GLU A 265 -6.74 -11.86 -12.57
CA GLU A 265 -8.19 -11.79 -12.45
C GLU A 265 -8.56 -11.44 -11.01
N SER A 266 -9.32 -10.35 -10.82
CA SER A 266 -9.73 -9.87 -9.51
C SER A 266 -11.19 -9.46 -9.50
N LYS A 267 -11.89 -9.74 -8.42
CA LYS A 267 -13.27 -9.32 -8.18
C LYS A 267 -13.52 -9.08 -6.71
N GLY A 268 -14.50 -8.27 -6.42
CA GLY A 268 -14.86 -8.01 -5.04
C GLY A 268 -16.02 -7.04 -4.92
N GLY A 269 -16.34 -6.74 -3.66
CA GLY A 269 -17.36 -5.76 -3.35
C GLY A 269 -17.50 -5.53 -1.86
N ALA A 270 -18.25 -4.52 -1.51
CA ALA A 270 -18.52 -4.16 -0.14
C ALA A 270 -19.97 -3.70 0.07
N LEU A 271 -20.40 -3.86 1.31
CA LEU A 271 -21.65 -3.30 1.81
C LEU A 271 -21.35 -2.55 3.12
N GLY A 272 -21.97 -1.39 3.29
CA GLY A 272 -21.84 -0.61 4.49
C GLY A 272 -23.12 0.13 4.89
N ALA A 273 -23.20 0.47 6.15
CA ALA A 273 -24.31 1.23 6.69
C ALA A 273 -23.87 2.10 7.85
N SER A 274 -24.48 3.27 7.97
CA SER A 274 -24.19 4.22 9.05
C SER A 274 -25.44 4.85 9.61
N LEU A 275 -25.38 5.11 10.91
CA LEU A 275 -26.29 6.01 11.61
C LEU A 275 -25.61 7.37 11.74
N ILE A 276 -26.25 8.42 11.24
CA ILE A 276 -25.70 9.77 11.16
C ILE A 276 -26.61 10.71 11.91
N GLY A 277 -26.09 11.38 12.92
CA GLY A 277 -26.78 12.34 13.75
C GLY A 277 -26.13 13.71 13.74
N LEU A 278 -26.68 14.65 14.49
CA LEU A 278 -26.14 16.01 14.62
C LEU A 278 -24.77 16.05 15.33
N ASP A 279 -24.56 15.12 16.25
CA ASP A 279 -23.34 15.09 17.08
C ASP A 279 -22.34 14.02 16.64
N GLY A 280 -22.55 13.37 15.48
CA GLY A 280 -21.61 12.39 14.97
C GLY A 280 -22.27 11.27 14.19
N PHE A 281 -21.49 10.24 13.93
CA PHE A 281 -21.93 9.05 13.20
C PHE A 281 -21.34 7.77 13.81
N PHE A 282 -21.99 6.66 13.50
CA PHE A 282 -21.46 5.31 13.70
C PHE A 282 -21.82 4.46 12.49
N GLY A 283 -20.83 3.78 11.92
CA GLY A 283 -21.08 2.92 10.78
C GLY A 283 -20.22 1.66 10.82
N VAL A 284 -20.67 0.69 10.03
CA VAL A 284 -20.02 -0.62 9.84
C VAL A 284 -19.97 -0.96 8.36
N SER A 285 -18.97 -1.74 7.96
CA SER A 285 -18.89 -2.30 6.61
C SER A 285 -18.31 -3.72 6.62
N PHE A 286 -18.68 -4.46 5.58
CA PHE A 286 -18.11 -5.74 5.21
C PHE A 286 -17.62 -5.63 3.77
N SER A 287 -16.43 -6.17 3.50
CA SER A 287 -15.90 -6.29 2.13
C SER A 287 -15.25 -7.65 1.92
N ARG A 288 -15.29 -8.12 0.66
CA ARG A 288 -14.61 -9.31 0.18
C ARG A 288 -13.88 -9.02 -1.11
N ILE A 289 -12.62 -9.44 -1.19
CA ILE A 289 -11.78 -9.36 -2.38
C ILE A 289 -11.26 -10.77 -2.66
N GLU A 290 -11.33 -11.18 -3.92
CA GLU A 290 -10.74 -12.39 -4.48
C GLU A 290 -9.84 -11.98 -5.65
N SER A 291 -8.62 -12.53 -5.71
CA SER A 291 -7.67 -12.24 -6.78
C SER A 291 -6.82 -13.46 -7.09
N THR A 292 -6.72 -13.80 -8.38
CA THR A 292 -5.84 -14.83 -8.90
C THR A 292 -4.89 -14.18 -9.89
N TYR A 293 -3.58 -14.39 -9.73
CA TYR A 293 -2.58 -13.79 -10.62
C TYR A 293 -1.37 -14.68 -10.76
N GLY A 294 -0.77 -14.66 -11.95
CA GLY A 294 0.45 -15.38 -12.29
C GLY A 294 1.71 -14.65 -11.76
N ILE A 295 2.76 -15.42 -11.58
CA ILE A 295 4.10 -14.95 -11.22
C ILE A 295 4.99 -15.15 -12.45
N PRO A 296 5.37 -14.08 -13.17
CA PRO A 296 6.27 -14.18 -14.33
C PRO A 296 7.71 -14.44 -13.91
N GLY A 297 8.52 -14.99 -14.82
CA GLY A 297 9.93 -15.21 -14.64
C GLY A 297 10.41 -16.57 -15.15
N HIS A 298 11.58 -17.02 -14.72
CA HIS A 298 12.22 -18.25 -15.22
C HIS A 298 11.34 -19.50 -15.04
N GLU A 299 10.74 -19.68 -13.88
CA GLU A 299 9.86 -20.81 -13.62
C GLU A 299 8.67 -20.88 -14.60
N ALA A 300 8.08 -19.71 -14.90
CA ALA A 300 6.99 -19.61 -15.88
C ALA A 300 7.49 -19.91 -17.30
N GLU A 301 8.71 -19.48 -17.66
CA GLU A 301 9.33 -19.78 -18.95
C GLU A 301 9.67 -21.28 -19.08
N GLU A 302 9.95 -21.97 -17.99
CA GLU A 302 10.19 -23.41 -17.91
C GLU A 302 8.87 -24.23 -17.86
N GLY A 303 7.72 -23.56 -17.77
CA GLY A 303 6.40 -24.18 -17.81
C GLY A 303 5.88 -24.62 -16.44
N VAL A 304 6.47 -24.20 -15.34
CA VAL A 304 6.00 -24.44 -13.97
C VAL A 304 4.73 -23.62 -13.65
N ASP A 305 4.57 -22.48 -14.34
CA ASP A 305 3.39 -21.58 -14.25
C ASP A 305 2.92 -21.27 -12.82
N PRO A 306 3.78 -20.73 -11.93
CA PRO A 306 3.38 -20.44 -10.55
C PRO A 306 2.33 -19.33 -10.49
N TYR A 307 1.28 -19.50 -9.66
CA TYR A 307 0.25 -18.49 -9.47
C TYR A 307 -0.25 -18.42 -8.03
N ILE A 308 -0.79 -17.27 -7.66
CA ILE A 308 -1.38 -17.03 -6.34
C ILE A 308 -2.89 -16.89 -6.45
N ASP A 309 -3.61 -17.59 -5.56
CA ASP A 309 -5.06 -17.49 -5.35
C ASP A 309 -5.36 -16.93 -3.96
N MET A 310 -5.79 -15.66 -3.90
CA MET A 310 -5.96 -14.86 -2.69
C MET A 310 -7.43 -14.55 -2.42
N VAL A 311 -7.83 -14.61 -1.15
CA VAL A 311 -9.11 -14.12 -0.67
C VAL A 311 -8.97 -13.41 0.67
N GLN A 312 -9.64 -12.26 0.82
CA GLN A 312 -9.76 -11.55 2.08
C GLN A 312 -11.21 -11.20 2.38
N ASP A 313 -11.68 -11.56 3.57
CA ASP A 313 -12.91 -11.05 4.19
C ASP A 313 -12.54 -10.02 5.25
N ARG A 314 -13.16 -8.84 5.21
CA ARG A 314 -12.84 -7.73 6.10
C ARG A 314 -14.10 -7.09 6.68
N TYR A 315 -14.08 -6.84 7.98
CA TYR A 315 -15.11 -6.18 8.75
C TYR A 315 -14.53 -4.90 9.33
N MET A 316 -15.23 -3.78 9.17
CA MET A 316 -14.80 -2.51 9.73
C MET A 316 -15.94 -1.83 10.48
N ALA A 317 -15.58 -1.08 11.53
CA ALA A 317 -16.47 -0.13 12.20
C ALA A 317 -15.72 1.19 12.42
N HIS A 318 -16.41 2.30 12.21
CA HIS A 318 -15.88 3.64 12.41
C HIS A 318 -16.96 4.55 12.96
N GLY A 319 -16.57 5.42 13.88
CA GLY A 319 -17.48 6.40 14.43
C GLY A 319 -16.76 7.62 14.98
N GLU A 320 -17.50 8.72 14.98
CA GLU A 320 -17.14 9.98 15.62
C GLU A 320 -18.31 10.48 16.46
N TRP A 321 -18.02 10.91 17.67
CA TRP A 321 -18.96 11.56 18.52
C TRP A 321 -18.41 12.90 19.03
N ARG A 322 -19.09 14.01 18.71
CA ARG A 322 -18.77 15.38 19.13
C ARG A 322 -19.40 15.66 20.49
N VAL A 323 -18.59 15.82 21.50
CA VAL A 323 -19.07 15.99 22.88
C VAL A 323 -19.32 17.45 23.21
N ARG A 324 -18.51 18.37 22.73
CA ARG A 324 -18.55 19.84 22.95
C ARG A 324 -18.59 20.30 24.42
N ASP A 325 -18.72 19.37 25.35
CA ASP A 325 -18.75 19.59 26.80
C ASP A 325 -17.46 19.04 27.43
N ALA A 326 -17.16 19.46 28.65
CA ALA A 326 -16.03 18.96 29.43
C ALA A 326 -14.63 19.10 28.78
N GLY A 327 -14.44 20.03 27.83
CA GLY A 327 -13.15 20.25 27.19
C GLY A 327 -12.80 19.26 26.07
N ILE A 328 -13.73 18.38 25.68
CA ILE A 328 -13.58 17.41 24.59
C ILE A 328 -14.31 17.95 23.35
N GLU A 329 -13.64 17.90 22.19
CA GLU A 329 -14.24 18.24 20.90
C GLU A 329 -14.88 17.00 20.27
N ALA A 330 -14.12 15.90 20.16
CA ALA A 330 -14.60 14.66 19.57
C ALA A 330 -13.93 13.42 20.18
N ILE A 331 -14.67 12.32 20.19
CA ILE A 331 -14.17 10.97 20.44
C ILE A 331 -14.34 10.22 19.13
N ARG A 332 -13.26 9.65 18.62
CA ARG A 332 -13.24 8.83 17.41
C ARG A 332 -12.83 7.41 17.76
N PHE A 333 -13.40 6.46 17.06
CA PHE A 333 -12.95 5.09 17.17
C PHE A 333 -12.95 4.43 15.79
N TRP A 334 -12.03 3.50 15.63
CA TRP A 334 -11.89 2.63 14.47
C TRP A 334 -11.72 1.20 14.98
N PHE A 335 -12.31 0.29 14.26
CA PHE A 335 -12.11 -1.14 14.46
C PHE A 335 -12.06 -1.84 13.11
N GLY A 336 -11.14 -2.77 12.97
CA GLY A 336 -11.01 -3.66 11.82
C GLY A 336 -10.78 -5.08 12.27
N ALA A 337 -11.36 -6.03 11.56
CA ALA A 337 -11.06 -7.45 11.70
C ALA A 337 -11.02 -8.07 10.30
N SER A 338 -10.03 -8.90 10.04
CA SER A 338 -9.89 -9.56 8.74
C SER A 338 -9.52 -11.02 8.87
N ASN A 339 -9.88 -11.76 7.82
CA ASN A 339 -9.42 -13.12 7.58
C ASN A 339 -8.86 -13.16 6.15
N TYR A 340 -7.56 -13.16 6.04
CA TYR A 340 -6.80 -13.24 4.80
C TYR A 340 -6.23 -14.64 4.63
N ARG A 341 -6.26 -15.14 3.40
CA ARG A 341 -5.54 -16.35 2.99
C ARG A 341 -5.15 -16.25 1.52
N HIS A 342 -4.03 -16.85 1.18
CA HIS A 342 -3.74 -17.22 -0.19
C HIS A 342 -3.03 -18.57 -0.27
N ASN A 343 -3.12 -19.21 -1.40
CA ASN A 343 -2.31 -20.37 -1.76
C ASN A 343 -1.41 -20.00 -2.93
N GLU A 344 -0.20 -20.49 -2.89
CA GLU A 344 0.75 -20.48 -3.99
C GLU A 344 0.69 -21.84 -4.66
N TRP A 345 0.47 -21.83 -5.95
CA TRP A 345 0.30 -23.01 -6.78
C TRP A 345 1.41 -23.07 -7.82
N ALA A 346 1.91 -24.27 -8.10
CA ALA A 346 2.78 -24.54 -9.22
C ALA A 346 2.53 -25.92 -9.81
N LYS A 347 2.96 -26.14 -11.06
CA LYS A 347 2.91 -27.47 -11.70
C LYS A 347 4.03 -28.34 -11.18
N HIS A 348 3.74 -29.60 -10.91
CA HIS A 348 4.76 -30.63 -10.77
C HIS A 348 5.02 -31.30 -12.09
N ASP A 349 6.26 -31.26 -12.58
CA ASP A 349 6.73 -32.17 -13.60
C ASP A 349 6.90 -33.55 -12.97
N HIS A 350 5.98 -34.47 -13.24
CA HIS A 350 6.19 -35.89 -12.97
C HIS A 350 7.22 -36.43 -13.97
N ASP A 351 8.50 -36.11 -13.75
CA ASP A 351 9.58 -36.79 -14.46
C ASP A 351 9.54 -38.28 -14.02
N HIS A 352 8.82 -39.10 -14.80
CA HIS A 352 8.88 -40.55 -14.72
C HIS A 352 10.30 -40.97 -15.13
N GLY A 353 11.26 -40.73 -14.24
CA GLY A 353 12.61 -41.29 -14.29
C GLY A 353 12.51 -42.82 -14.32
N GLY A 354 12.31 -43.34 -15.53
CA GLY A 354 12.33 -44.77 -15.80
C GLY A 354 13.69 -45.35 -15.40
N HIS A 355 13.78 -45.90 -14.18
CA HIS A 355 14.89 -46.78 -13.82
C HIS A 355 14.93 -47.95 -14.76
N GLY A 356 15.69 -47.80 -15.84
CA GLY A 356 16.07 -48.90 -16.75
C GLY A 356 16.91 -49.94 -16.04
N HIS A 357 16.30 -50.88 -15.37
CA HIS A 357 16.99 -52.14 -15.07
C HIS A 357 17.14 -52.92 -16.37
N GLY A 358 18.39 -53.00 -16.84
CA GLY A 358 18.77 -53.88 -17.91
C GLY A 358 18.45 -55.33 -17.59
N GLY A 359 17.56 -55.95 -18.35
CA GLY A 359 17.20 -57.36 -18.28
C GLY A 359 16.80 -57.87 -19.64
N HIS A 360 17.54 -58.79 -20.15
CA HIS A 360 17.48 -59.44 -21.45
C HIS A 360 16.14 -60.02 -21.85
N GLY A 361 15.71 -59.74 -23.08
CA GLY A 361 15.24 -60.73 -24.08
C GLY A 361 13.82 -61.27 -23.99
N HIS A 362 13.14 -61.12 -25.08
CA HIS A 362 12.27 -61.97 -25.90
C HIS A 362 10.97 -61.25 -26.32
N GLY A 363 10.84 -61.11 -27.65
CA GLY A 363 9.71 -60.50 -28.30
C GLY A 363 8.39 -61.28 -28.16
N HIS A 364 7.30 -60.51 -28.34
CA HIS A 364 6.16 -60.93 -29.16
C HIS A 364 5.11 -59.83 -29.20
N GLY A 365 4.68 -59.47 -30.41
CA GLY A 365 3.27 -59.22 -30.73
C GLY A 365 2.73 -57.81 -30.42
N GLY A 366 2.55 -57.00 -31.51
CA GLY A 366 1.92 -55.69 -31.46
C GLY A 366 0.46 -55.73 -30.99
N HIS A 367 0.11 -54.74 -30.23
CA HIS A 367 -1.21 -54.13 -30.22
C HIS A 367 -0.94 -52.61 -30.18
N ALA A 368 -1.44 -51.90 -31.18
CA ALA A 368 -1.56 -50.46 -31.16
C ALA A 368 -2.62 -50.15 -30.08
N HIS A 369 -2.23 -49.56 -29.01
CA HIS A 369 -3.11 -48.76 -28.17
C HIS A 369 -2.94 -47.31 -28.64
N ASP A 370 -4.02 -46.72 -29.06
CA ASP A 370 -4.20 -45.28 -29.14
C ASP A 370 -4.24 -44.83 -27.67
N ASP A 371 -3.07 -44.42 -27.14
CA ASP A 371 -2.97 -43.72 -25.89
C ASP A 371 -3.26 -42.24 -26.19
N ASP A 372 -4.54 -41.86 -26.09
CA ASP A 372 -4.90 -40.48 -25.80
C ASP A 372 -4.42 -40.20 -24.36
N ASP A 373 -3.13 -39.95 -24.20
CA ASP A 373 -2.56 -39.36 -23.00
C ASP A 373 -3.08 -37.92 -22.93
N ASP A 374 -4.28 -37.74 -22.37
CA ASP A 374 -4.65 -36.48 -21.73
C ASP A 374 -3.63 -36.30 -20.55
N ASP A 375 -2.54 -35.60 -20.83
CA ASP A 375 -1.59 -35.14 -19.77
C ASP A 375 -2.41 -34.28 -18.79
N GLU A 376 -2.96 -34.91 -17.77
CA GLU A 376 -3.63 -34.22 -16.66
C GLU A 376 -2.53 -33.43 -15.91
N VAL A 377 -2.40 -32.13 -16.28
CA VAL A 377 -1.47 -31.23 -15.64
C VAL A 377 -1.88 -31.09 -14.17
N ASP A 378 -1.09 -31.64 -13.27
CA ASP A 378 -1.38 -31.62 -11.82
C ASP A 378 -0.76 -30.39 -11.17
N PHE A 379 -1.64 -29.44 -10.77
CA PHE A 379 -1.24 -28.28 -9.95
C PHE A 379 -1.35 -28.64 -8.48
N SER A 380 -0.32 -28.37 -7.70
CA SER A 380 -0.35 -28.56 -6.25
C SER A 380 -0.13 -27.22 -5.51
N VAL A 381 -0.59 -27.20 -4.26
CA VAL A 381 -0.35 -26.04 -3.37
C VAL A 381 1.01 -26.21 -2.72
N HIS A 382 1.96 -25.36 -3.11
CA HIS A 382 3.31 -25.34 -2.55
C HIS A 382 3.34 -24.62 -1.20
N SER A 383 2.73 -23.45 -1.10
CA SER A 383 2.68 -22.69 0.13
C SER A 383 1.26 -22.17 0.43
N ARG A 384 0.96 -21.99 1.70
CA ARG A 384 -0.30 -21.41 2.16
C ARG A 384 -0.06 -20.37 3.21
N PHE A 385 -0.39 -19.13 2.89
CA PHE A 385 -0.33 -18.01 3.82
C PHE A 385 -1.70 -17.69 4.42
N LYS A 386 -1.68 -17.32 5.69
CA LYS A 386 -2.87 -16.87 6.43
C LYS A 386 -2.51 -15.71 7.32
N ASN A 387 -3.42 -14.74 7.41
CA ASN A 387 -3.37 -13.66 8.38
C ASN A 387 -4.77 -13.42 8.97
N LYS A 388 -4.90 -13.54 10.28
CA LYS A 388 -6.09 -13.12 11.03
C LYS A 388 -5.69 -11.96 11.91
N GLU A 389 -6.25 -10.80 11.64
CA GLU A 389 -5.86 -9.61 12.38
C GLU A 389 -7.08 -8.85 12.89
N GLN A 390 -6.93 -8.29 14.07
CA GLN A 390 -7.87 -7.38 14.70
C GLN A 390 -7.11 -6.13 15.12
N GLU A 391 -7.61 -4.98 14.69
CA GLU A 391 -7.04 -3.69 15.02
C GLU A 391 -8.12 -2.78 15.61
N ALA A 392 -7.82 -2.08 16.68
CA ALA A 392 -8.70 -1.08 17.27
C ALA A 392 -7.93 0.17 17.66
N ARG A 393 -8.54 1.33 17.37
CA ARG A 393 -7.99 2.64 17.75
C ARG A 393 -9.10 3.52 18.30
N ILE A 394 -8.80 4.17 19.44
CA ILE A 394 -9.67 5.20 20.04
C ILE A 394 -8.86 6.46 20.19
N GLU A 395 -9.44 7.58 19.81
CA GLU A 395 -8.82 8.89 19.85
C GLU A 395 -9.75 9.90 20.50
N LEU A 396 -9.23 10.68 21.42
CA LEU A 396 -9.88 11.78 22.08
C LEU A 396 -9.23 13.09 21.64
N GLN A 397 -9.97 13.93 20.93
CA GLN A 397 -9.57 15.27 20.55
C GLN A 397 -10.12 16.27 21.57
N HIS A 398 -9.26 17.13 22.11
CA HIS A 398 -9.71 18.18 23.02
C HIS A 398 -10.11 19.45 22.27
N LEU A 399 -10.95 20.27 22.89
CA LEU A 399 -11.28 21.60 22.38
C LEU A 399 -10.02 22.47 22.30
N PRO A 400 -9.91 23.36 21.30
CA PRO A 400 -8.79 24.31 21.23
C PRO A 400 -8.69 25.13 22.51
N VAL A 401 -7.48 25.14 23.10
CA VAL A 401 -7.19 25.84 24.37
C VAL A 401 -6.33 27.08 24.10
N GLY A 402 -6.93 28.27 24.25
CA GLY A 402 -6.21 29.53 24.15
C GLY A 402 -5.35 29.78 25.39
N THR A 403 -4.08 30.09 25.19
CA THR A 403 -3.09 30.43 26.23
C THR A 403 -2.35 31.72 25.88
N SER A 404 -1.52 32.21 26.79
CA SER A 404 -0.64 33.35 26.53
C SER A 404 0.42 33.09 25.45
N LEU A 405 0.71 31.81 25.13
CA LEU A 405 1.65 31.40 24.08
C LEU A 405 0.97 31.25 22.72
N GLY A 406 -0.31 30.97 22.69
CA GLY A 406 -1.06 30.67 21.48
C GLY A 406 -2.20 29.68 21.74
N THR A 407 -2.75 29.11 20.68
CA THR A 407 -3.84 28.12 20.75
C THR A 407 -3.29 26.72 20.60
N PHE A 408 -3.57 25.86 21.59
CA PHE A 408 -3.28 24.43 21.54
C PHE A 408 -4.48 23.67 20.97
N SER A 409 -4.23 22.73 20.06
CA SER A 409 -5.23 21.78 19.56
C SER A 409 -4.53 20.43 19.33
N GLY A 410 -5.15 19.36 19.82
CA GLY A 410 -4.51 18.06 19.71
C GLY A 410 -5.40 16.91 20.14
N ALA A 411 -4.80 15.73 20.14
CA ALA A 411 -5.47 14.49 20.48
C ALA A 411 -4.54 13.53 21.21
N LEU A 412 -5.14 12.67 22.00
CA LEU A 412 -4.49 11.51 22.59
C LEU A 412 -5.28 10.26 22.23
N GLY A 413 -4.60 9.12 22.11
CA GLY A 413 -5.27 7.90 21.73
C GLY A 413 -4.55 6.64 22.18
N VAL A 414 -5.27 5.54 22.01
CA VAL A 414 -4.81 4.19 22.25
C VAL A 414 -5.04 3.35 21.00
N HIS A 415 -4.09 2.48 20.69
CA HIS A 415 -4.11 1.61 19.53
C HIS A 415 -3.75 0.18 19.96
N VAL A 416 -4.51 -0.81 19.52
CA VAL A 416 -4.32 -2.22 19.86
C VAL A 416 -4.37 -3.05 18.59
N VAL A 417 -3.42 -3.97 18.44
CA VAL A 417 -3.36 -4.95 17.34
C VAL A 417 -3.21 -6.34 17.92
N ASN A 418 -3.93 -7.30 17.35
CA ASN A 418 -3.80 -8.72 17.63
C ASN A 418 -3.78 -9.47 16.30
N ARG A 419 -2.70 -10.20 16.00
CA ARG A 419 -2.46 -10.81 14.70
C ARG A 419 -1.96 -12.24 14.85
N ASP A 420 -2.59 -13.18 14.13
CA ASP A 420 -2.12 -14.55 13.91
C ASP A 420 -1.71 -14.67 12.43
N THR A 421 -0.44 -14.98 12.17
CA THR A 421 0.09 -15.10 10.80
C THR A 421 0.85 -16.42 10.62
N SER A 422 0.84 -16.96 9.38
CA SER A 422 1.62 -18.14 9.02
C SER A 422 1.82 -18.24 7.52
N GLY A 423 2.94 -18.86 7.10
CA GLY A 423 3.25 -19.26 5.73
C GLY A 423 3.75 -20.70 5.74
N ILE A 424 2.85 -21.66 5.45
CA ILE A 424 3.05 -23.10 5.70
C ILE A 424 3.12 -23.83 4.36
N VAL A 425 4.10 -24.70 4.19
CA VAL A 425 4.14 -25.75 3.17
C VAL A 425 3.20 -26.87 3.61
N PRO A 426 2.13 -27.18 2.84
CA PRO A 426 1.14 -28.18 3.25
C PRO A 426 1.67 -29.61 3.27
N ASP A 427 2.62 -29.95 2.40
CA ASP A 427 3.30 -31.22 2.33
C ASP A 427 4.70 -31.10 2.96
N PRO A 428 4.94 -31.67 4.16
CA PRO A 428 6.24 -31.58 4.81
C PRO A 428 7.39 -32.25 4.04
N ASP A 429 7.09 -33.14 3.11
CA ASP A 429 8.10 -33.80 2.27
C ASP A 429 8.54 -32.88 1.11
N ALA A 430 7.77 -31.80 0.82
CA ALA A 430 8.10 -30.82 -0.20
C ALA A 430 9.08 -29.72 0.29
N GLY A 431 9.17 -29.47 1.59
CA GLY A 431 10.11 -28.47 2.14
C GLY A 431 9.72 -27.91 3.51
N GLU A 432 10.60 -27.08 4.05
CA GLU A 432 10.37 -26.37 5.29
C GLU A 432 9.47 -25.16 5.10
N SER A 433 8.52 -24.96 6.02
CA SER A 433 7.61 -23.82 6.01
C SER A 433 8.34 -22.51 6.25
N LEU A 434 8.05 -21.46 5.46
CA LEU A 434 8.65 -20.14 5.64
C LEU A 434 8.38 -19.57 7.04
N LEU A 435 7.13 -19.65 7.52
CA LEU A 435 6.73 -19.12 8.81
C LEU A 435 5.70 -20.02 9.46
N GLU A 436 6.11 -20.72 10.53
CA GLU A 436 5.20 -21.42 11.40
C GLU A 436 4.19 -20.45 12.05
N PRO A 437 3.03 -20.94 12.56
CA PRO A 437 2.06 -20.04 13.18
C PRO A 437 2.70 -19.14 14.24
N ALA A 438 2.67 -17.84 13.98
CA ALA A 438 3.20 -16.81 14.85
C ALA A 438 2.08 -15.89 15.33
N HIS A 439 2.20 -15.43 16.58
CA HIS A 439 1.23 -14.56 17.23
C HIS A 439 1.88 -13.23 17.59
N THR A 440 1.25 -12.11 17.21
CA THR A 440 1.73 -10.76 17.55
C THR A 440 0.64 -9.98 18.27
N GLN A 441 0.98 -9.43 19.43
CA GLN A 441 0.13 -8.49 20.17
C GLN A 441 0.86 -7.16 20.32
N SER A 442 0.14 -6.06 20.06
CA SER A 442 0.67 -4.71 20.26
C SER A 442 -0.36 -3.82 20.95
N VAL A 443 0.09 -3.05 21.92
CA VAL A 443 -0.69 -2.00 22.60
C VAL A 443 0.13 -0.74 22.63
N ALA A 444 -0.45 0.36 22.13
CA ALA A 444 0.21 1.64 22.10
C ALA A 444 -0.65 2.77 22.66
N ALA A 445 0.01 3.76 23.23
CA ALA A 445 -0.55 5.08 23.52
C ALA A 445 0.18 6.14 22.70
N PHE A 446 -0.55 7.10 22.18
CA PHE A 446 0.00 8.21 21.42
C PHE A 446 -0.64 9.54 21.81
N TRP A 447 0.13 10.58 21.61
CA TRP A 447 -0.25 11.96 21.82
C TRP A 447 0.25 12.81 20.66
N PHE A 448 -0.57 13.76 20.26
CA PHE A 448 -0.31 14.65 19.15
C PHE A 448 -0.85 16.03 19.50
N GLU A 449 -0.04 17.08 19.38
CA GLU A 449 -0.39 18.44 19.76
C GLU A 449 0.14 19.45 18.77
N GLU A 450 -0.68 20.42 18.41
CA GLU A 450 -0.31 21.60 17.65
C GLU A 450 -0.47 22.86 18.50
N LEU A 451 0.51 23.73 18.40
CA LEU A 451 0.48 25.06 18.99
C LEU A 451 0.52 26.11 17.89
N GLU A 452 -0.59 26.79 17.67
CA GLU A 452 -0.66 27.98 16.83
C GLU A 452 -0.19 29.20 17.64
N LEU A 453 1.09 29.58 17.49
CA LEU A 453 1.68 30.73 18.16
C LEU A 453 1.10 32.03 17.61
N ASN A 454 0.88 32.10 16.30
CA ASN A 454 0.23 33.19 15.60
C ASN A 454 -0.22 32.69 14.20
N PRO A 455 -1.00 33.45 13.40
CA PRO A 455 -1.50 33.02 12.10
C PRO A 455 -0.43 32.59 11.07
N PHE A 456 0.84 32.88 11.34
CA PHE A 456 1.95 32.58 10.44
C PHE A 456 2.87 31.46 10.94
N LEU A 457 2.79 31.10 12.23
CA LEU A 457 3.73 30.16 12.85
C LEU A 457 2.98 29.12 13.70
N ARG A 458 3.13 27.85 13.34
CA ARG A 458 2.63 26.72 14.10
C ARG A 458 3.78 25.77 14.46
N LEU A 459 3.69 25.20 15.63
CA LEU A 459 4.54 24.12 16.10
C LEU A 459 3.69 22.86 16.26
N GLN A 460 4.32 21.70 16.09
CA GLN A 460 3.70 20.40 16.31
C GLN A 460 4.62 19.55 17.15
N ALA A 461 4.06 18.78 18.05
CA ALA A 461 4.76 17.76 18.80
C ALA A 461 3.92 16.47 18.80
N ALA A 462 4.56 15.33 18.68
CA ALA A 462 3.91 14.03 18.81
C ALA A 462 4.80 13.06 19.57
N ALA A 463 4.18 12.14 20.29
CA ALA A 463 4.86 11.06 20.98
C ALA A 463 4.01 9.77 20.89
N ARG A 464 4.70 8.63 20.85
CA ARG A 464 4.10 7.29 20.89
C ARG A 464 4.96 6.37 21.73
N ILE A 465 4.33 5.55 22.54
CA ILE A 465 4.91 4.40 23.20
C ILE A 465 4.08 3.18 22.84
N GLU A 466 4.76 2.10 22.50
CA GLU A 466 4.13 0.86 22.08
C GLU A 466 4.77 -0.31 22.81
N HIS A 467 4.01 -1.31 23.17
CA HIS A 467 4.50 -2.58 23.67
C HIS A 467 4.03 -3.69 22.75
N THR A 468 4.99 -4.42 22.16
CA THR A 468 4.73 -5.47 21.19
C THR A 468 5.36 -6.77 21.69
N THR A 469 4.57 -7.85 21.70
CA THR A 469 5.02 -9.21 21.97
C THR A 469 4.80 -10.04 20.72
N VAL A 470 5.81 -10.81 20.36
CA VAL A 470 5.81 -11.71 19.19
C VAL A 470 6.21 -13.10 19.66
N ASP A 471 5.31 -14.06 19.46
CA ASP A 471 5.53 -15.51 19.72
C ASP A 471 5.65 -16.22 18.39
N GLY A 472 6.59 -17.14 18.27
CA GLY A 472 6.79 -17.90 17.04
C GLY A 472 7.81 -19.04 17.19
N THR A 473 7.98 -19.79 16.10
CA THR A 473 8.97 -20.87 16.00
C THR A 473 10.00 -20.49 14.95
N GLY A 474 11.27 -20.45 15.31
CA GLY A 474 12.38 -20.12 14.44
C GLY A 474 13.55 -21.08 14.58
N TRP A 475 14.68 -20.76 13.96
CA TRP A 475 15.93 -21.50 14.17
C TRP A 475 16.70 -20.88 15.34
N GLU A 476 17.07 -21.70 16.36
CA GLU A 476 17.89 -21.26 17.49
C GLU A 476 19.33 -21.07 17.04
N ASP A 477 19.80 -21.96 16.16
CA ASP A 477 21.16 -22.02 15.69
C ASP A 477 21.18 -22.60 14.27
N PHE A 478 21.34 -21.74 13.28
CA PHE A 478 21.50 -22.12 11.88
C PHE A 478 22.95 -21.85 11.51
N HIS A 479 23.80 -22.91 11.60
CA HIS A 479 25.22 -22.79 11.33
C HIS A 479 25.71 -23.96 10.49
N GLY A 480 26.70 -23.69 9.67
CA GLY A 480 27.26 -24.69 8.80
C GLY A 480 28.74 -24.47 8.51
N HIS A 481 29.34 -25.48 7.92
CA HIS A 481 30.71 -25.44 7.42
C HIS A 481 30.71 -25.68 5.91
N VAL A 482 31.26 -24.73 5.17
CA VAL A 482 31.46 -24.87 3.72
C VAL A 482 32.82 -25.50 3.47
N HIS A 483 32.86 -26.66 2.84
CA HIS A 483 34.06 -27.33 2.39
C HIS A 483 34.10 -27.46 0.85
N GLY A 484 34.92 -26.65 0.18
CA GLY A 484 34.91 -26.60 -1.28
C GLY A 484 33.59 -25.95 -1.74
N ASN A 485 32.87 -26.62 -2.63
CA ASN A 485 31.61 -26.13 -3.22
C ASN A 485 30.34 -26.60 -2.46
N HIS A 486 30.49 -27.38 -1.39
CA HIS A 486 29.36 -27.91 -0.62
C HIS A 486 29.40 -27.40 0.81
N GLY A 487 28.24 -26.96 1.31
CA GLY A 487 28.00 -26.58 2.69
C GLY A 487 26.95 -27.47 3.32
N HIS A 488 27.21 -27.92 4.53
CA HIS A 488 26.21 -28.61 5.35
C HIS A 488 25.83 -27.67 6.50
N PHE A 489 24.55 -27.35 6.59
CA PHE A 489 24.01 -26.50 7.64
C PHE A 489 23.13 -27.31 8.59
N HIS A 490 23.37 -27.16 9.87
CA HIS A 490 22.57 -27.75 10.92
C HIS A 490 21.63 -26.70 11.49
N ALA A 491 20.36 -27.07 11.71
CA ALA A 491 19.36 -26.20 12.24
C ALA A 491 18.56 -26.90 13.37
N HIS A 492 18.37 -26.21 14.45
CA HIS A 492 17.50 -26.63 15.55
C HIS A 492 16.38 -25.63 15.75
N SER A 493 15.13 -26.07 15.60
CA SER A 493 13.97 -25.21 15.83
C SER A 493 13.72 -25.01 17.33
N PHE A 494 13.27 -23.81 17.69
CA PHE A 494 12.83 -23.45 19.03
C PHE A 494 11.54 -22.65 18.99
N GLU A 495 10.70 -22.79 20.01
CA GLU A 495 9.59 -21.88 20.25
C GLU A 495 10.07 -20.75 21.17
N GLY A 496 9.83 -19.51 20.77
CA GLY A 496 10.28 -18.33 21.51
C GLY A 496 9.29 -17.19 21.54
N GLU A 497 9.41 -16.37 22.57
CA GLU A 497 8.68 -15.11 22.75
C GLU A 497 9.69 -13.96 22.78
N ARG A 498 9.39 -12.89 22.03
CA ARG A 498 10.15 -11.65 22.04
C ARG A 498 9.23 -10.48 22.38
N SER A 499 9.67 -9.65 23.30
CA SER A 499 8.94 -8.43 23.69
C SER A 499 9.78 -7.19 23.47
N PHE A 500 9.14 -6.14 22.91
CA PHE A 500 9.77 -4.88 22.58
C PHE A 500 8.92 -3.72 23.12
N THR A 501 9.56 -2.60 23.42
CA THR A 501 8.84 -1.40 23.82
C THR A 501 9.38 -0.18 23.06
N PRO A 502 9.05 -0.08 21.74
CA PRO A 502 9.45 1.07 20.94
C PRO A 502 8.84 2.38 21.43
N VAL A 503 9.67 3.43 21.42
CA VAL A 503 9.29 4.80 21.79
C VAL A 503 9.61 5.73 20.63
N SER A 504 8.65 6.55 20.24
CA SER A 504 8.79 7.46 19.12
C SER A 504 8.36 8.87 19.50
N GLY A 505 9.00 9.86 18.87
CA GLY A 505 8.65 11.26 19.08
C GLY A 505 8.99 12.12 17.88
N SER A 506 8.30 13.25 17.72
CA SER A 506 8.56 14.19 16.63
C SER A 506 8.27 15.63 17.04
N LEU A 507 8.95 16.54 16.36
CA LEU A 507 8.74 17.98 16.43
C LEU A 507 8.64 18.54 15.02
N GLY A 508 7.70 19.45 14.80
CA GLY A 508 7.50 20.13 13.54
C GLY A 508 7.33 21.64 13.73
N LEU A 509 7.82 22.39 12.76
CA LEU A 509 7.59 23.82 12.61
C LEU A 509 7.03 24.08 11.22
N LEU A 510 5.96 24.86 11.18
CA LEU A 510 5.34 25.34 9.94
C LEU A 510 5.27 26.86 9.98
N GLN A 511 5.90 27.50 9.00
CA GLN A 511 5.99 28.96 8.89
C GLN A 511 5.37 29.41 7.55
N LYS A 512 4.34 30.23 7.61
CA LYS A 512 3.84 30.95 6.42
C LYS A 512 4.79 32.07 6.05
N LEU A 513 5.28 32.03 4.85
CA LEU A 513 6.22 32.98 4.25
C LEU A 513 5.47 33.93 3.28
N PRO A 514 6.09 35.03 2.80
CA PRO A 514 5.52 35.84 1.74
C PRO A 514 5.18 35.02 0.48
N PHE A 515 4.23 35.51 -0.32
CA PHE A 515 3.78 34.91 -1.60
C PHE A 515 3.06 33.56 -1.45
N ASP A 516 2.37 33.32 -0.31
CA ASP A 516 1.66 32.09 0.03
C ASP A 516 2.56 30.85 0.00
N VAL A 517 3.84 31.03 0.25
CA VAL A 517 4.79 29.92 0.46
C VAL A 517 4.74 29.49 1.91
N VAL A 518 4.82 28.18 2.16
CA VAL A 518 4.92 27.60 3.48
C VAL A 518 6.26 26.90 3.61
N GLY A 519 7.02 27.30 4.63
CA GLY A 519 8.24 26.60 5.05
C GLY A 519 7.94 25.58 6.13
N ARG A 520 8.55 24.41 6.04
CA ARG A 520 8.41 23.28 6.96
C ARG A 520 9.77 22.86 7.46
N LEU A 521 9.89 22.56 8.74
CA LEU A 521 11.05 21.93 9.33
C LEU A 521 10.58 20.87 10.32
N THR A 522 11.02 19.64 10.15
CA THR A 522 10.62 18.55 11.03
C THR A 522 11.80 17.72 11.48
N GLY A 523 11.72 17.21 12.70
CA GLY A 523 12.62 16.23 13.24
C GLY A 523 11.84 15.12 13.91
N SER A 524 12.23 13.87 13.67
CA SER A 524 11.60 12.71 14.30
C SER A 524 12.62 11.66 14.73
N TYR A 525 12.26 10.97 15.78
CA TYR A 525 12.89 9.75 16.26
C TYR A 525 11.81 8.68 16.33
N VAL A 526 11.98 7.61 15.59
CA VAL A 526 11.00 6.53 15.49
C VAL A 526 11.69 5.20 15.76
N GLU A 527 11.10 4.39 16.61
CA GLU A 527 11.50 3.01 16.85
C GLU A 527 10.44 2.06 16.32
N ARG A 528 10.88 0.94 15.72
CA ARG A 528 10.03 -0.14 15.18
C ARG A 528 10.47 -1.46 15.78
N ALA A 529 9.51 -2.25 16.33
CA ALA A 529 9.76 -3.63 16.68
C ALA A 529 9.94 -4.49 15.40
N PRO A 530 10.84 -5.47 15.41
CA PRO A 530 10.90 -6.50 14.37
C PRO A 530 9.57 -7.27 14.25
N ASP A 531 9.24 -7.70 13.03
CA ASP A 531 8.05 -8.49 12.76
C ASP A 531 8.29 -10.00 12.94
N ALA A 532 7.22 -10.80 12.98
CA ALA A 532 7.31 -12.24 13.15
C ALA A 532 8.18 -12.91 12.06
N ALA A 533 8.06 -12.50 10.81
CA ALA A 533 8.87 -13.07 9.74
C ALA A 533 10.35 -12.64 9.87
N GLU A 534 10.66 -11.41 10.28
CA GLU A 534 12.05 -10.99 10.52
C GLU A 534 12.71 -11.79 11.67
N LEU A 535 11.92 -12.23 12.65
CA LEU A 535 12.40 -12.98 13.82
C LEU A 535 12.44 -14.51 13.61
N PHE A 536 11.44 -15.06 12.92
CA PHE A 536 11.12 -16.49 12.96
C PHE A 536 10.97 -17.17 11.60
N SER A 537 11.29 -16.50 10.45
CA SER A 537 11.36 -17.22 9.17
C SER A 537 12.32 -18.38 9.25
N LYS A 538 11.94 -19.53 8.66
CA LYS A 538 12.74 -20.76 8.78
C LYS A 538 12.61 -21.72 7.60
N GLY A 539 12.35 -21.23 6.40
CA GLY A 539 12.10 -22.10 5.26
C GLY A 539 12.10 -21.42 3.91
N MET A 540 11.64 -22.17 2.94
CA MET A 540 11.60 -21.75 1.56
C MET A 540 10.47 -20.78 1.27
N HIS A 541 10.72 -19.91 0.29
CA HIS A 541 9.77 -19.02 -0.33
C HIS A 541 9.88 -19.17 -1.85
N GLU A 542 8.99 -19.98 -2.42
CA GLU A 542 9.02 -20.39 -3.81
C GLU A 542 9.05 -19.19 -4.77
N ALA A 543 8.07 -18.31 -4.66
CA ALA A 543 7.90 -17.19 -5.58
C ALA A 543 9.10 -16.23 -5.64
N THR A 544 9.94 -16.20 -4.60
CA THR A 544 11.17 -15.38 -4.57
C THR A 544 12.44 -16.19 -4.80
N GLY A 545 12.34 -17.50 -4.87
CA GLY A 545 13.49 -18.40 -5.00
C GLY A 545 14.45 -18.30 -3.80
N THR A 546 13.94 -18.07 -2.58
CA THR A 546 14.79 -17.85 -1.39
C THR A 546 14.50 -18.83 -0.27
N PHE A 547 15.54 -19.26 0.43
CA PHE A 547 15.47 -19.92 1.74
C PHE A 547 15.77 -18.87 2.81
N GLU A 548 14.74 -18.47 3.58
CA GLU A 548 14.83 -17.35 4.50
C GLU A 548 15.04 -17.82 5.95
N VAL A 549 16.04 -17.27 6.61
CA VAL A 549 16.37 -17.53 8.01
C VAL A 549 16.17 -16.25 8.83
N GLY A 550 15.17 -16.26 9.71
CA GLY A 550 14.88 -15.21 10.65
C GLY A 550 15.96 -15.07 11.72
N ASN A 551 16.01 -13.92 12.37
CA ASN A 551 16.98 -13.68 13.42
C ASN A 551 16.26 -13.31 14.73
N PRO A 552 16.15 -14.25 15.69
CA PRO A 552 15.45 -14.02 16.96
C PRO A 552 16.19 -13.02 17.88
N PHE A 553 17.42 -12.62 17.55
CA PHE A 553 18.23 -11.68 18.32
C PHE A 553 18.15 -10.22 17.83
N LEU A 554 17.30 -9.94 16.83
CA LEU A 554 17.09 -8.56 16.37
C LEU A 554 16.58 -7.67 17.51
N ASP A 555 17.09 -6.45 17.54
CA ASP A 555 16.61 -5.36 18.40
C ASP A 555 15.66 -4.43 17.66
N VAL A 556 15.05 -3.48 18.36
CA VAL A 556 14.25 -2.41 17.74
C VAL A 556 15.07 -1.63 16.72
N GLU A 557 14.50 -1.46 15.53
CA GLU A 557 15.06 -0.58 14.51
C GLU A 557 14.78 0.87 14.87
N LYS A 558 15.77 1.75 14.75
CA LYS A 558 15.67 3.17 15.19
C LYS A 558 16.01 4.10 14.03
N ALA A 559 15.11 5.01 13.69
CA ALA A 559 15.34 6.05 12.69
C ALA A 559 15.29 7.45 13.30
N THR A 560 16.33 8.24 13.05
CA THR A 560 16.37 9.66 13.36
C THR A 560 16.35 10.44 12.06
N THR A 561 15.27 11.21 11.82
CA THR A 561 15.06 11.94 10.58
C THR A 561 15.02 13.45 10.81
N ALA A 562 15.65 14.20 9.93
CA ALA A 562 15.47 15.64 9.77
C ALA A 562 15.00 15.94 8.35
N GLU A 563 13.96 16.76 8.20
CA GLU A 563 13.40 17.15 6.92
C GLU A 563 13.13 18.64 6.87
N VAL A 564 13.43 19.26 5.73
CA VAL A 564 13.06 20.63 5.38
C VAL A 564 12.23 20.64 4.12
N GLY A 565 11.17 21.43 4.11
CA GLY A 565 10.27 21.53 2.95
C GLY A 565 9.81 22.95 2.67
N LEU A 566 9.45 23.20 1.42
CA LEU A 566 8.79 24.40 0.94
C LEU A 566 7.60 24.00 0.07
N ALA A 567 6.46 24.62 0.31
CA ALA A 567 5.25 24.33 -0.45
C ALA A 567 4.50 25.62 -0.82
N LYS A 568 3.80 25.59 -1.96
CA LYS A 568 2.87 26.63 -2.37
C LYS A 568 1.66 25.95 -3.04
N ALA A 569 0.51 26.04 -2.39
CA ALA A 569 -0.73 25.39 -2.84
C ALA A 569 -1.56 26.24 -3.80
N ARG A 570 -1.37 27.56 -3.83
CA ARG A 570 -2.26 28.51 -4.49
C ARG A 570 -1.56 29.34 -5.58
N GLY A 571 -2.37 29.88 -6.50
CA GLY A 571 -1.92 30.72 -7.61
C GLY A 571 -1.50 29.92 -8.83
N ALA A 572 -1.02 30.64 -9.86
CA ALA A 572 -0.60 30.02 -11.12
C ALA A 572 0.59 29.08 -10.97
N PHE A 573 1.50 29.36 -10.03
CA PHE A 573 2.65 28.51 -9.72
C PHE A 573 2.42 27.79 -8.39
N ARG A 574 2.32 26.46 -8.43
CA ARG A 574 2.17 25.57 -7.28
C ARG A 574 3.35 24.61 -7.24
N PHE A 575 3.83 24.30 -6.05
CA PHE A 575 4.91 23.33 -5.89
C PHE A 575 4.94 22.75 -4.48
N ASP A 576 5.52 21.55 -4.37
CA ASP A 576 5.97 20.94 -3.11
C ASP A 576 7.40 20.44 -3.30
N ALA A 577 8.31 20.87 -2.42
CA ALA A 577 9.71 20.49 -2.44
C ALA A 577 10.15 20.09 -1.03
N SER A 578 10.85 18.98 -0.90
CA SER A 578 11.43 18.52 0.37
C SER A 578 12.82 17.96 0.18
N ALA A 579 13.62 18.03 1.26
CA ALA A 579 14.89 17.34 1.37
C ALA A 579 15.01 16.75 2.78
N TYR A 580 15.54 15.53 2.88
CA TYR A 580 15.59 14.79 4.12
C TYR A 580 16.91 14.05 4.30
N TYR A 581 17.21 13.78 5.57
CA TYR A 581 18.29 12.90 6.01
C TYR A 581 17.77 12.02 7.14
N THR A 582 17.99 10.71 7.03
CA THR A 582 17.62 9.73 8.06
C THR A 582 18.82 8.88 8.43
N ARG A 583 19.13 8.82 9.71
CA ARG A 583 20.07 7.88 10.30
C ARG A 583 19.32 6.70 10.89
N TYR A 584 19.62 5.50 10.41
CA TYR A 584 19.16 4.25 11.00
C TYR A 584 20.23 3.66 11.91
N ASN A 585 19.82 3.24 13.12
CA ASN A 585 20.59 2.38 13.97
C ASN A 585 19.89 1.02 14.01
N GLY A 586 20.58 -0.02 13.55
CA GLY A 586 20.03 -1.36 13.43
C GLY A 586 18.97 -1.47 12.32
N PHE A 587 19.23 -0.98 11.10
CA PHE A 587 18.39 -1.19 9.94
C PHE A 587 18.30 -2.68 9.62
N VAL A 588 17.08 -3.25 9.65
CA VAL A 588 16.85 -4.66 9.35
C VAL A 588 16.80 -4.86 7.84
N TYR A 589 17.54 -5.83 7.32
CA TYR A 589 17.55 -6.16 5.90
C TYR A 589 17.80 -7.65 5.68
N ARG A 590 17.48 -8.12 4.49
CA ARG A 590 17.78 -9.48 4.04
C ARG A 590 19.17 -9.48 3.40
N GLU A 591 20.06 -10.31 3.90
CA GLU A 591 21.45 -10.47 3.42
C GLU A 591 21.60 -11.79 2.70
N LEU A 592 21.92 -11.74 1.40
CA LEU A 592 22.25 -12.91 0.59
C LEU A 592 23.57 -13.48 1.06
N GLN A 593 23.62 -14.81 1.23
CA GLN A 593 24.83 -15.50 1.70
C GLN A 593 25.72 -16.01 0.56
N GLY A 594 25.30 -15.89 -0.71
CA GLY A 594 26.00 -16.43 -1.88
C GLY A 594 26.00 -17.96 -1.90
N LEU A 595 25.01 -18.55 -1.27
CA LEU A 595 24.76 -19.99 -1.21
C LEU A 595 23.32 -20.25 -1.66
N GLU A 596 23.10 -21.38 -2.30
CA GLU A 596 21.78 -21.94 -2.60
C GLU A 596 21.61 -23.22 -1.80
N CYS A 597 20.49 -23.37 -1.12
CA CYS A 597 20.20 -24.49 -0.24
C CYS A 597 19.00 -25.31 -0.72
N ASP A 598 19.01 -26.61 -0.41
CA ASP A 598 17.88 -27.50 -0.61
C ASP A 598 16.68 -27.06 0.25
N ALA A 599 15.48 -27.23 -0.27
CA ALA A 599 14.22 -26.94 0.43
C ALA A 599 13.94 -27.90 1.60
N VAL A 600 14.48 -29.11 1.54
CA VAL A 600 14.18 -30.20 2.47
C VAL A 600 15.38 -30.49 3.37
N SER A 601 15.16 -30.53 4.68
CA SER A 601 16.21 -30.97 5.60
C SER A 601 16.27 -32.51 5.68
N HIS A 602 17.49 -33.05 5.64
CA HIS A 602 17.76 -34.45 5.90
C HIS A 602 18.32 -34.63 7.32
N ASN A 603 17.50 -35.07 8.27
CA ASN A 603 17.83 -35.18 9.70
C ASN A 603 18.24 -33.83 10.36
N GLY A 604 17.67 -32.69 9.93
CA GLY A 604 18.02 -31.38 10.42
C GLY A 604 19.30 -30.81 9.81
N GLU A 605 19.78 -31.38 8.72
CA GLU A 605 20.89 -30.87 7.89
C GLU A 605 20.36 -30.41 6.55
N PHE A 606 20.81 -29.25 6.09
CA PHE A 606 20.54 -28.69 4.77
C PHE A 606 21.82 -28.76 3.93
N ASP A 607 21.68 -29.24 2.71
CA ASP A 607 22.76 -29.22 1.73
C ASP A 607 22.71 -27.89 0.98
N CYS A 608 23.85 -27.16 0.97
CA CYS A 608 23.97 -25.89 0.29
C CYS A 608 25.18 -25.88 -0.64
N VAL A 609 25.09 -25.18 -1.79
CA VAL A 609 26.17 -25.01 -2.78
C VAL A 609 26.43 -23.53 -3.04
N HIS A 610 27.60 -23.20 -3.58
CA HIS A 610 27.88 -21.81 -3.98
C HIS A 610 27.10 -21.44 -5.25
N SER A 611 26.43 -20.29 -5.23
CA SER A 611 25.66 -19.76 -6.36
C SER A 611 26.50 -19.37 -7.59
N ASP A 612 27.85 -19.20 -7.45
CA ASP A 612 28.74 -18.81 -8.53
C ASP A 612 29.11 -19.96 -9.50
N ASP A 613 28.81 -21.22 -9.17
CA ASP A 613 29.17 -22.39 -9.97
C ASP A 613 28.14 -22.68 -11.09
N GLY A 614 27.53 -21.65 -11.65
CA GLY A 614 26.58 -21.60 -12.77
C GLY A 614 26.46 -22.92 -13.55
N HIS A 615 25.60 -23.79 -13.13
CA HIS A 615 25.12 -25.09 -13.58
C HIS A 615 25.16 -26.14 -12.46
N GLY A 616 24.56 -25.83 -11.35
CA GLY A 616 24.27 -26.84 -10.32
C GLY A 616 23.20 -27.80 -10.83
N HIS A 617 23.56 -28.74 -11.68
CA HIS A 617 22.78 -29.99 -11.79
C HIS A 617 22.96 -30.73 -10.47
N GLY A 618 22.09 -30.39 -9.50
CA GLY A 618 21.96 -31.13 -8.26
C GLY A 618 21.77 -32.60 -8.58
N HIS A 619 22.52 -33.44 -7.92
CA HIS A 619 22.32 -34.89 -7.97
C HIS A 619 20.92 -35.18 -7.37
N GLY A 620 19.86 -35.20 -8.24
CA GLY A 620 18.54 -35.70 -7.85
C GLY A 620 17.35 -34.77 -7.97
N GLY A 621 17.37 -33.71 -8.79
CA GLY A 621 16.14 -32.92 -9.09
C GLY A 621 15.61 -32.08 -7.92
N ALA A 622 16.40 -31.74 -6.92
CA ALA A 622 15.99 -30.83 -5.83
C ALA A 622 16.05 -29.36 -6.28
N HIS A 623 14.98 -28.62 -6.01
CA HIS A 623 14.95 -27.17 -6.21
C HIS A 623 15.86 -26.51 -5.17
N MET A 624 16.80 -25.66 -5.62
CA MET A 624 17.73 -24.93 -4.78
C MET A 624 17.30 -23.48 -4.62
N PHE A 625 17.41 -22.95 -3.41
CA PHE A 625 16.95 -21.61 -3.04
C PHE A 625 18.08 -20.74 -2.52
N ASP A 626 18.17 -19.48 -2.94
CA ASP A 626 19.12 -18.48 -2.45
C ASP A 626 19.02 -18.35 -0.91
N LEU A 627 20.07 -18.64 -0.17
CA LEU A 627 20.09 -18.52 1.30
C LEU A 627 20.14 -17.06 1.73
N VAL A 628 19.17 -16.65 2.54
CA VAL A 628 18.99 -15.27 3.01
C VAL A 628 18.86 -15.22 4.52
N PHE A 629 19.64 -14.35 5.17
CA PHE A 629 19.56 -14.10 6.60
C PHE A 629 19.00 -12.71 6.90
N PHE A 630 18.13 -12.62 7.91
CA PHE A 630 17.73 -11.32 8.46
C PHE A 630 18.81 -10.78 9.38
N GLN A 631 19.34 -9.61 9.04
CA GLN A 631 20.45 -8.94 9.71
C GLN A 631 20.13 -7.50 10.07
N GLN A 632 20.91 -6.92 11.00
CA GLN A 632 20.83 -5.52 11.36
C GLN A 632 22.16 -4.81 11.12
N ARG A 633 22.11 -3.67 10.39
CA ARG A 633 23.28 -2.77 10.22
C ARG A 633 22.83 -1.33 10.30
N ASP A 634 23.73 -0.47 10.78
CA ASP A 634 23.52 0.97 10.75
C ASP A 634 23.58 1.49 9.30
N ALA A 635 22.64 2.39 8.96
CA ALA A 635 22.52 2.91 7.59
C ALA A 635 22.18 4.40 7.59
N ASN A 636 22.55 5.09 6.51
CA ASN A 636 22.24 6.48 6.25
C ASN A 636 21.48 6.63 4.96
N PHE A 637 20.32 7.30 5.02
CA PHE A 637 19.48 7.64 3.89
C PHE A 637 19.40 9.14 3.73
N TYR A 638 19.48 9.65 2.50
CA TYR A 638 19.22 11.06 2.21
C TYR A 638 18.65 11.20 0.80
N GLY A 639 17.81 12.20 0.63
CA GLY A 639 17.15 12.42 -0.65
C GLY A 639 16.46 13.76 -0.73
N ALA A 640 15.90 14.02 -1.91
CA ALA A 640 15.06 15.19 -2.15
C ALA A 640 13.94 14.84 -3.14
N GLU A 641 12.84 15.54 -3.02
CA GLU A 641 11.62 15.42 -3.83
C GLU A 641 11.17 16.81 -4.26
N LEU A 642 10.71 16.93 -5.49
CA LEU A 642 10.13 18.15 -6.06
C LEU A 642 8.99 17.76 -6.99
N ALA A 643 7.84 18.40 -6.82
CA ALA A 643 6.79 18.47 -7.83
C ALA A 643 6.38 19.93 -8.02
N PHE A 644 6.16 20.36 -9.25
CA PHE A 644 5.62 21.69 -9.52
C PHE A 644 4.66 21.69 -10.71
N GLN A 645 3.78 22.68 -10.72
CA GLN A 645 2.87 22.96 -11.81
C GLN A 645 2.73 24.48 -11.99
N TYR A 646 2.80 24.94 -13.24
CA TYR A 646 2.68 26.34 -13.60
C TYR A 646 1.64 26.56 -14.69
N ASP A 647 0.53 27.24 -14.36
CA ASP A 647 -0.48 27.71 -15.30
C ASP A 647 0.11 28.90 -16.07
N VAL A 648 0.52 28.69 -17.33
CA VAL A 648 1.30 29.68 -18.09
C VAL A 648 0.43 30.80 -18.61
N ALA A 649 -0.66 30.46 -19.29
CA ALA A 649 -1.58 31.44 -19.86
C ALA A 649 -2.93 30.81 -20.23
N PRO A 650 -4.01 31.63 -20.27
CA PRO A 650 -5.26 31.20 -20.88
C PRO A 650 -5.06 31.02 -22.40
N ILE A 651 -5.64 29.94 -22.93
CA ILE A 651 -5.73 29.66 -24.35
C ILE A 651 -7.11 29.10 -24.68
N TRP A 652 -7.76 29.58 -25.74
CA TRP A 652 -9.17 29.26 -26.04
C TRP A 652 -10.08 29.50 -24.83
N ASN A 653 -10.78 28.49 -24.33
CA ASN A 653 -11.68 28.58 -23.19
C ASN A 653 -11.07 28.03 -21.90
N GLY A 654 -9.78 27.68 -21.89
CA GLY A 654 -9.11 27.02 -20.79
C GLY A 654 -7.73 27.58 -20.51
N LEU A 655 -6.97 26.81 -19.75
CA LEU A 655 -5.60 27.10 -19.33
C LEU A 655 -4.65 26.06 -19.89
N TRP A 656 -3.50 26.48 -20.38
CA TRP A 656 -2.37 25.59 -20.60
C TRP A 656 -1.27 25.88 -19.60
N GLY A 657 -0.50 24.86 -19.28
CA GLY A 657 0.57 24.97 -18.32
C GLY A 657 1.65 23.91 -18.52
N ILE A 658 2.67 24.04 -17.69
CA ILE A 658 3.80 23.11 -17.60
C ILE A 658 3.86 22.52 -16.21
N GLU A 659 4.42 21.33 -16.13
CA GLU A 659 4.67 20.62 -14.88
C GLU A 659 6.02 19.95 -14.89
N GLY A 660 6.54 19.65 -13.71
CA GLY A 660 7.79 18.93 -13.59
C GLY A 660 7.94 18.28 -12.23
N GLN A 661 8.80 17.28 -12.20
CA GLN A 661 9.12 16.55 -10.98
C GLN A 661 10.57 16.08 -10.99
N TYR A 662 11.11 15.91 -9.80
CA TYR A 662 12.41 15.30 -9.58
C TYR A 662 12.43 14.61 -8.24
N ASP A 663 13.04 13.44 -8.18
CA ASP A 663 13.29 12.74 -6.93
C ASP A 663 14.58 11.92 -6.98
N PHE A 664 15.20 11.78 -5.82
CA PHE A 664 16.29 10.86 -5.60
C PHE A 664 16.37 10.42 -4.15
N VAL A 665 16.90 9.23 -3.93
CA VAL A 665 17.30 8.71 -2.63
C VAL A 665 18.65 8.01 -2.76
N HIS A 666 19.48 8.18 -1.73
CA HIS A 666 20.73 7.44 -1.54
C HIS A 666 20.73 6.77 -0.18
N ALA A 667 21.11 5.51 -0.15
CA ALA A 667 21.24 4.75 1.09
C ALA A 667 22.55 3.96 1.13
N LYS A 668 23.25 4.05 2.26
CA LYS A 668 24.51 3.37 2.51
C LYS A 668 24.57 2.83 3.92
N PHE A 669 25.17 1.65 4.05
CA PHE A 669 25.55 1.11 5.35
C PHE A 669 26.78 1.79 5.91
N ASP A 670 26.87 1.87 7.22
CA ASP A 670 28.10 2.24 7.91
C ASP A 670 29.16 1.13 7.71
N GLY A 671 30.39 1.56 7.47
CA GLY A 671 31.48 0.64 7.15
C GLY A 671 31.57 0.26 5.66
N GLY A 672 30.60 0.71 4.82
CA GLY A 672 30.61 0.53 3.37
C GLY A 672 29.46 -0.34 2.85
N GLY A 673 29.33 -0.40 1.53
CA GLY A 673 28.22 -1.03 0.84
C GLY A 673 26.99 -0.15 0.71
N TYR A 674 26.15 -0.43 -0.27
CA TYR A 674 24.87 0.23 -0.49
C TYR A 674 23.73 -0.62 0.10
N VAL A 675 22.68 0.03 0.53
CA VAL A 675 21.43 -0.66 0.90
C VAL A 675 20.79 -1.19 -0.39
N PRO A 676 20.32 -2.44 -0.40
CA PRO A 676 19.69 -3.03 -1.59
C PRO A 676 18.39 -2.31 -2.00
N ARG A 677 18.03 -2.43 -3.29
CA ARG A 677 16.73 -2.04 -3.85
C ARG A 677 16.42 -0.55 -3.74
N ILE A 678 17.44 0.30 -3.79
CA ILE A 678 17.27 1.75 -3.79
C ILE A 678 16.93 2.23 -5.20
N PRO A 679 15.80 2.95 -5.40
CA PRO A 679 15.39 3.39 -6.73
C PRO A 679 16.39 4.37 -7.35
N PRO A 680 16.45 4.43 -8.71
CA PRO A 680 17.26 5.40 -9.42
C PRO A 680 16.73 6.82 -9.23
N HIS A 681 17.53 7.83 -9.56
CA HIS A 681 17.06 9.21 -9.68
C HIS A 681 16.05 9.31 -10.81
N ARG A 682 15.00 10.14 -10.66
CA ARG A 682 14.02 10.35 -11.70
C ARG A 682 13.79 11.83 -11.94
N LEU A 683 13.68 12.20 -13.24
CA LEU A 683 13.37 13.56 -13.69
C LEU A 683 12.21 13.49 -14.67
N GLY A 684 11.15 14.24 -14.41
CA GLY A 684 9.99 14.29 -15.28
C GLY A 684 9.53 15.70 -15.58
N GLY A 685 8.79 15.84 -16.68
CA GLY A 685 8.16 17.09 -17.04
C GLY A 685 7.09 16.90 -18.10
N GLY A 686 6.20 17.87 -18.23
CA GLY A 686 5.09 17.77 -19.15
C GLY A 686 4.42 19.10 -19.43
N VAL A 687 3.45 19.03 -20.32
CA VAL A 687 2.54 20.11 -20.67
C VAL A 687 1.11 19.64 -20.51
N TYR A 688 0.22 20.54 -20.15
CA TYR A 688 -1.19 20.24 -20.04
C TYR A 688 -2.06 21.40 -20.55
N TYR A 689 -3.27 21.02 -20.95
CA TYR A 689 -4.39 21.92 -21.22
C TYR A 689 -5.62 21.43 -20.44
N ARG A 690 -6.38 22.37 -19.88
CA ARG A 690 -7.64 22.06 -19.21
C ARG A 690 -8.65 23.19 -19.37
N ASP A 691 -9.89 22.82 -19.59
CA ASP A 691 -11.05 23.71 -19.53
C ASP A 691 -12.22 23.00 -18.80
N ALA A 692 -13.43 23.53 -18.94
CA ALA A 692 -14.61 22.97 -18.30
C ALA A 692 -14.94 21.53 -18.74
N ASN A 693 -14.54 21.16 -19.97
CA ASN A 693 -14.89 19.87 -20.58
C ASN A 693 -13.64 19.05 -20.93
N TRP A 694 -12.59 19.69 -21.49
CA TRP A 694 -11.41 19.02 -22.00
C TRP A 694 -10.26 19.02 -21.01
N PHE A 695 -9.60 17.89 -20.93
CA PHE A 695 -8.28 17.76 -20.32
C PHE A 695 -7.35 17.05 -21.27
N ALA A 696 -6.19 17.63 -21.54
CA ALA A 696 -5.12 17.03 -22.31
C ALA A 696 -3.79 17.20 -21.58
N ARG A 697 -2.96 16.16 -21.58
CA ARG A 697 -1.65 16.13 -20.92
C ARG A 697 -0.67 15.31 -21.76
N ALA A 698 0.58 15.75 -21.84
CA ALA A 698 1.67 14.96 -22.39
C ALA A 698 2.91 15.16 -21.52
N GLY A 699 3.60 14.09 -21.20
CA GLY A 699 4.72 14.13 -20.27
C GLY A 699 5.78 13.06 -20.57
N VAL A 700 6.95 13.28 -19.98
CA VAL A 700 8.10 12.38 -20.01
C VAL A 700 8.60 12.21 -18.59
N LEU A 701 8.91 10.97 -18.21
CA LEU A 701 9.61 10.63 -16.98
C LEU A 701 10.84 9.81 -17.33
N HIS A 702 12.02 10.33 -17.02
CA HIS A 702 13.29 9.63 -17.21
C HIS A 702 13.83 9.15 -15.87
N ALA A 703 14.09 7.85 -15.75
CA ALA A 703 14.86 7.25 -14.67
C ALA A 703 16.29 7.04 -15.15
N PHE A 704 17.27 7.49 -14.37
CA PHE A 704 18.69 7.36 -14.69
C PHE A 704 19.21 5.95 -14.39
N ASP A 705 20.39 5.60 -14.92
CA ASP A 705 21.05 4.33 -14.59
C ASP A 705 21.23 4.20 -13.07
N GLN A 706 20.94 3.02 -12.53
CA GLN A 706 21.25 2.72 -11.14
C GLN A 706 22.55 1.90 -11.05
N ASN A 707 23.62 2.60 -10.72
CA ASN A 707 24.97 2.06 -10.56
C ASN A 707 25.40 1.95 -9.08
N ARG A 708 24.47 2.18 -8.13
CA ARG A 708 24.70 2.11 -6.69
C ARG A 708 23.75 1.09 -6.12
N PHE A 709 24.18 -0.14 -6.08
CA PHE A 709 23.39 -1.30 -5.72
C PHE A 709 24.02 -2.06 -4.56
N GLY A 710 23.21 -2.83 -3.84
CA GLY A 710 23.62 -3.65 -2.72
C GLY A 710 24.37 -4.91 -3.14
N GLU A 711 24.83 -5.67 -2.18
CA GLU A 711 25.45 -6.97 -2.39
C GLU A 711 24.44 -7.94 -3.03
N GLY A 712 24.88 -8.74 -3.99
CA GLY A 712 24.02 -9.65 -4.76
C GLY A 712 23.07 -8.96 -5.76
N GLU A 713 23.25 -7.67 -6.03
CA GLU A 713 22.48 -6.93 -7.02
C GLU A 713 23.36 -6.56 -8.23
N ILE A 714 22.70 -6.21 -9.33
CA ILE A 714 23.34 -5.74 -10.57
C ILE A 714 22.93 -4.30 -10.86
N ALA A 715 23.76 -3.60 -11.65
CA ALA A 715 23.38 -2.31 -12.21
C ALA A 715 22.19 -2.47 -13.17
N THR A 716 21.27 -1.53 -13.15
CA THR A 716 20.17 -1.49 -14.11
C THR A 716 20.27 -0.27 -15.01
N PRO A 717 19.95 -0.40 -16.31
CA PRO A 717 19.93 0.72 -17.23
C PRO A 717 18.80 1.72 -16.87
N GLY A 718 18.98 2.97 -17.26
CA GLY A 718 17.92 3.97 -17.19
C GLY A 718 16.88 3.74 -18.28
N TYR A 719 15.71 4.35 -18.10
CA TYR A 719 14.58 4.25 -19.03
C TYR A 719 13.81 5.57 -19.14
N THR A 720 13.01 5.70 -20.21
CA THR A 720 12.23 6.92 -20.48
C THR A 720 10.78 6.60 -20.78
N LEU A 721 9.88 6.91 -19.87
CA LEU A 721 8.45 6.76 -20.05
C LEU A 721 7.86 8.01 -20.70
N VAL A 722 7.25 7.86 -21.87
CA VAL A 722 6.46 8.89 -22.55
C VAL A 722 4.98 8.59 -22.35
N SER A 723 4.22 9.57 -21.89
CA SER A 723 2.77 9.43 -21.65
C SER A 723 1.98 10.56 -22.28
N ALA A 724 0.75 10.26 -22.68
CA ALA A 724 -0.21 11.26 -23.15
C ALA A 724 -1.63 10.87 -22.70
N GLU A 725 -2.44 11.86 -22.34
CA GLU A 725 -3.83 11.69 -21.93
C GLU A 725 -4.71 12.73 -22.62
N LEU A 726 -5.89 12.30 -23.06
CA LEU A 726 -6.96 13.17 -23.54
C LEU A 726 -8.28 12.68 -22.96
N SER A 727 -9.04 13.56 -22.33
CA SER A 727 -10.36 13.21 -21.81
C SER A 727 -11.35 14.34 -21.96
N TYR A 728 -12.62 13.96 -22.05
CA TYR A 728 -13.76 14.86 -22.21
C TYR A 728 -14.81 14.57 -21.16
N THR A 729 -15.25 15.62 -20.46
CA THR A 729 -16.28 15.55 -19.41
C THR A 729 -17.52 16.30 -19.84
N ILE A 730 -18.69 15.67 -19.72
CA ILE A 730 -19.99 16.24 -20.02
C ILE A 730 -20.80 16.26 -18.72
N GLN A 731 -21.37 17.40 -18.40
CA GLN A 731 -22.39 17.53 -17.34
C GLN A 731 -23.76 17.44 -18.01
N GLY A 732 -24.58 16.48 -17.56
CA GLY A 732 -25.95 16.31 -18.02
C GLY A 732 -26.94 17.24 -17.32
N GLU A 733 -28.20 17.18 -17.74
CA GLU A 733 -29.28 17.90 -17.09
C GLU A 733 -29.57 17.30 -15.69
N THR A 734 -29.92 18.17 -14.76
CA THR A 734 -30.29 17.73 -13.41
C THR A 734 -31.62 17.00 -13.43
N ILE A 735 -31.65 15.78 -12.91
CA ILE A 735 -32.84 14.93 -12.77
C ILE A 735 -33.07 14.66 -11.28
N ASP A 736 -34.20 15.12 -10.75
CA ASP A 736 -34.56 14.99 -9.32
C ASP A 736 -33.43 15.46 -8.36
N GLY A 737 -32.75 16.54 -8.73
CA GLY A 737 -31.64 17.10 -7.96
C GLY A 737 -30.29 16.44 -8.21
N ILE A 738 -30.22 15.30 -8.89
CA ILE A 738 -28.97 14.58 -9.23
C ILE A 738 -28.44 15.10 -10.56
N VAL A 739 -27.15 15.41 -10.58
CA VAL A 739 -26.43 15.88 -11.76
C VAL A 739 -25.54 14.75 -12.31
N PRO A 740 -25.88 14.14 -13.46
CA PRO A 740 -25.02 13.15 -14.07
C PRO A 740 -23.80 13.84 -14.71
N VAL A 741 -22.60 13.35 -14.39
CA VAL A 741 -21.34 13.79 -14.98
C VAL A 741 -20.67 12.59 -15.65
N ALA A 742 -20.59 12.62 -16.99
CA ALA A 742 -19.94 11.58 -17.76
C ALA A 742 -18.55 12.03 -18.21
N THR A 743 -17.56 11.15 -18.04
CA THR A 743 -16.21 11.35 -18.54
C THR A 743 -15.82 10.19 -19.43
N ILE A 744 -15.21 10.46 -20.57
CA ILE A 744 -14.55 9.50 -21.45
C ILE A 744 -13.13 9.96 -21.70
N GLY A 745 -12.17 9.05 -21.72
CA GLY A 745 -10.77 9.39 -21.95
C GLY A 745 -9.98 8.27 -22.61
N ILE A 746 -8.82 8.67 -23.11
CA ILE A 746 -7.79 7.79 -23.63
C ILE A 746 -6.45 8.22 -23.01
N LYS A 747 -5.65 7.28 -22.56
CA LYS A 747 -4.31 7.48 -22.04
C LYS A 747 -3.35 6.50 -22.67
N GLY A 748 -2.20 7.00 -23.10
CA GLY A 748 -1.06 6.19 -23.52
C GLY A 748 0.03 6.23 -22.46
N GLU A 749 0.62 5.09 -22.19
CA GLU A 749 1.75 4.91 -21.26
C GLU A 749 2.86 4.17 -21.96
N ASN A 750 4.11 4.47 -21.60
CA ASN A 750 5.29 3.94 -22.28
C ASN A 750 5.19 4.02 -23.81
N LEU A 751 4.70 5.15 -24.35
CA LEU A 751 4.47 5.33 -25.79
C LEU A 751 5.73 5.28 -26.65
N ALA A 752 6.90 5.35 -26.03
CA ALA A 752 8.20 5.15 -26.68
C ALA A 752 8.58 3.68 -26.79
N ASP A 753 7.79 2.79 -26.17
CA ASP A 753 8.06 1.36 -26.07
C ASP A 753 9.47 1.05 -25.52
N ASP A 754 9.88 1.81 -24.50
CA ASP A 754 11.19 1.68 -23.88
C ASP A 754 11.24 0.46 -22.94
N GLU A 755 12.37 -0.21 -22.88
CA GLU A 755 12.60 -1.35 -21.99
C GLU A 755 12.75 -0.87 -20.55
N VAL A 756 11.82 -1.27 -19.68
CA VAL A 756 11.80 -0.88 -18.28
C VAL A 756 12.17 -2.05 -17.39
N LEU A 757 13.38 -2.03 -16.85
CA LEU A 757 13.84 -2.96 -15.81
C LEU A 757 13.80 -2.24 -14.45
N ASN A 758 12.85 -2.61 -13.60
CA ASN A 758 12.70 -1.94 -12.32
C ASN A 758 13.77 -2.39 -11.31
N HIS A 759 14.66 -1.47 -10.93
CA HIS A 759 15.73 -1.77 -9.97
C HIS A 759 15.23 -2.23 -8.60
N THR A 760 14.05 -1.80 -8.17
CA THR A 760 13.48 -2.15 -6.87
C THR A 760 12.80 -3.52 -6.86
N SER A 761 12.53 -4.11 -8.03
CA SER A 761 11.93 -5.44 -8.16
C SER A 761 12.95 -6.56 -7.96
N PHE A 762 12.56 -7.64 -7.30
CA PHE A 762 13.36 -8.87 -7.30
C PHE A 762 13.42 -9.52 -8.69
N LYS A 763 12.36 -9.36 -9.50
CA LYS A 763 12.29 -9.92 -10.87
C LYS A 763 13.30 -9.30 -11.85
N ARG A 764 14.05 -8.26 -11.46
CA ARG A 764 15.21 -7.79 -12.26
C ARG A 764 16.32 -8.84 -12.40
N ARG A 765 16.43 -9.80 -11.47
CA ARG A 765 17.41 -10.90 -11.54
C ARG A 765 17.07 -11.86 -12.67
N GLU A 766 15.80 -11.98 -12.98
CA GLU A 766 15.24 -12.82 -14.02
C GLU A 766 15.00 -12.05 -15.34
N ASP A 767 15.50 -10.81 -15.44
CA ASP A 767 15.36 -9.91 -16.60
C ASP A 767 13.89 -9.64 -17.03
N VAL A 768 12.93 -9.76 -16.11
CA VAL A 768 11.51 -9.52 -16.36
C VAL A 768 11.28 -8.04 -16.57
N LEU A 769 10.92 -7.65 -17.80
CA LEU A 769 10.59 -6.27 -18.16
C LEU A 769 9.17 -5.90 -17.76
N LEU A 770 8.94 -4.62 -17.46
CA LEU A 770 7.60 -4.08 -17.28
C LEU A 770 6.86 -3.92 -18.62
N PRO A 771 5.52 -3.69 -18.61
CA PRO A 771 4.73 -3.52 -19.82
C PRO A 771 5.29 -2.49 -20.80
N GLY A 772 5.27 -2.84 -22.09
CA GLY A 772 5.62 -1.98 -23.21
C GLY A 772 4.58 -0.89 -23.46
N ALA A 773 4.45 -0.44 -24.73
CA ALA A 773 3.51 0.61 -25.10
C ALA A 773 2.07 0.19 -24.85
N ASN A 774 1.36 0.95 -24.01
CA ASN A 774 -0.03 0.68 -23.62
C ASN A 774 -0.95 1.84 -23.98
N VAL A 775 -2.14 1.50 -24.45
CA VAL A 775 -3.25 2.45 -24.65
C VAL A 775 -4.43 2.00 -23.81
N ARG A 776 -4.84 2.86 -22.88
CA ARG A 776 -6.02 2.69 -22.04
C ARG A 776 -7.17 3.57 -22.53
N VAL A 777 -8.33 2.99 -22.71
CA VAL A 777 -9.60 3.71 -22.92
C VAL A 777 -10.42 3.57 -21.65
N PHE A 778 -10.91 4.66 -21.10
CA PHE A 778 -11.66 4.66 -19.84
C PHE A 778 -12.90 5.55 -19.90
N GLY A 779 -13.88 5.23 -19.08
CA GLY A 779 -15.09 6.03 -18.94
C GLY A 779 -15.72 5.91 -17.56
N SER A 780 -16.42 6.97 -17.15
CA SER A 780 -17.20 7.00 -15.92
C SER A 780 -18.49 7.79 -16.09
N ILE A 781 -19.51 7.41 -15.33
CA ILE A 781 -20.73 8.20 -15.11
C ILE A 781 -20.85 8.36 -13.60
N ASN A 782 -20.77 9.60 -13.11
CA ASN A 782 -20.96 9.96 -11.72
C ASN A 782 -22.33 10.62 -11.55
N LEU A 783 -23.05 10.25 -10.52
CA LEU A 783 -24.35 10.76 -10.12
C LEU A 783 -24.20 11.48 -8.77
N ASN A 784 -24.19 12.82 -8.81
CA ASN A 784 -23.88 13.67 -7.65
C ASN A 784 -25.10 14.51 -7.22
#